data_df4c6ea89c137e82315565277a0e0b9e
#
_entry.id   df4c6ea89c137e82315565277a0e0b9e
#
_cell.length_a   1.000
_cell.length_b   1.000
_cell.length_c   1.000
_cell.angle_alpha   90.00
_cell.angle_beta   90.00
_cell.angle_gamma   90.00
#
_symmetry.space_group_name_H-M   'P 1'
#
loop_
_entity.id
_entity.type
_entity.pdbx_description
1 polymer ?
#
loop_
_entity_poly.entity_id
_entity_poly.type
_entity_poly.pdbx_seq_one_letter_code
_entity_poly.pdbx_strand_id
1 'polypeptide(L)'
;AEDTHRQTLTMPAKKNNKKKTNANVSPAQRKAALEAKDAGNKDFTAGNYDAAAKHFTAAIENDPTDHVFYSNRSACYASVGKLNAAIEDAEKCIEIKPEWGKGHSRLGVALFKKGDLDGAQKAYSAGLACDPNNVQCDDGIAEVRKAKERAILNGGVKDMSLVEPVIGIDLGTTYSCVSVWKDGEAQVLANSEGDRTTPSWVAFTDDGRLVGDSAKRQAAQNTKRTLFNVKRIIGRQFAECAEEVKIMPFKVKEDKSSGKPIIEVEVDDEPKDFTPEQISAMVLEKMKKTAEVALGRPIKKAVITVPAYFNDAQRRQTKDAGAIAGLDVLRIINEPTAAALAYGLDQKNAADAGADVKSTQNILVFDLGGGTFDVSLLKIEDGVFTVLATAGDTHLGGEDFDTALAEDVSSQYKKKSGADIFTGDDRAQRKLRTACERTKRMLSSSTGADVECYVGEHEINMPYTRARFEKVCEPLFQRCLESVKRCMEDAKMTKAQVDEIVLVGGSTRVPRVQTILSDYFDGKALCKSVHPDEAVAFGAAVQGAILSGARDSATSNLLLVDVIPLSLGIECEGKAFAKVVPRNTPVPCKKKQEFSTVQDYQQEIDVRIFEGERSNTDGNHLLGEFQIEGIERAKAGEPKIDVIFEVNTNGLLTVIARDQVTGAQADVKLQHDRGRLSPEDIERMCAEAEAMRTEDERAERENLAAMERGDEDDM
;
A
#
# COMPACT_ATOMS: atom_id res chain seq x y z
N ALA A 1 -27.02 -11.06 46.57
CA ALA A 1 -26.66 -9.82 47.22
C ALA A 1 -25.47 -9.23 46.49
N GLU A 2 -25.75 -8.11 46.00
CA GLU A 2 -25.04 -6.93 45.58
C GLU A 2 -25.05 -6.64 44.08
N ASP A 3 -25.87 -5.63 43.82
CA ASP A 3 -25.99 -4.83 42.62
C ASP A 3 -24.69 -4.17 42.22
N THR A 4 -24.36 -4.18 40.92
CA THR A 4 -23.47 -3.20 40.33
C THR A 4 -24.17 -2.48 39.21
N HIS A 5 -24.36 -1.19 39.42
CA HIS A 5 -25.02 -0.20 38.57
C HIS A 5 -24.41 -0.13 37.16
N ARG A 6 -25.22 -0.43 36.14
CA ARG A 6 -25.08 0.13 34.78
C ARG A 6 -25.58 1.57 34.80
N GLN A 7 -24.68 2.53 34.74
CA GLN A 7 -25.03 3.92 34.40
C GLN A 7 -25.25 4.04 32.91
N THR A 8 -26.48 3.99 32.46
CA THR A 8 -26.94 4.47 31.16
C THR A 8 -26.95 5.99 31.20
N LEU A 9 -26.03 6.63 30.47
CA LEU A 9 -26.08 8.06 30.16
C LEU A 9 -27.25 8.33 29.20
N THR A 10 -28.40 8.74 29.75
CA THR A 10 -29.52 9.29 29.00
C THR A 10 -29.22 10.75 28.69
N MET A 11 -29.08 11.06 27.39
CA MET A 11 -29.12 12.46 26.93
C MET A 11 -30.48 13.08 27.23
N PRO A 12 -30.54 14.36 27.63
CA PRO A 12 -31.81 15.04 27.90
C PRO A 12 -32.56 15.28 26.60
N ALA A 13 -33.81 14.82 26.54
CA ALA A 13 -34.74 15.09 25.47
C ALA A 13 -34.92 16.59 25.28
N LYS A 14 -34.50 17.11 24.11
CA LYS A 14 -34.88 18.46 23.67
C LYS A 14 -36.41 18.53 23.52
N LYS A 15 -37.04 19.37 24.32
CA LYS A 15 -38.46 19.69 24.23
C LYS A 15 -38.79 20.16 22.80
N ASN A 16 -39.57 19.38 22.09
CA ASN A 16 -40.15 19.73 20.80
C ASN A 16 -41.15 20.88 20.97
N ASN A 17 -40.71 22.09 20.77
CA ASN A 17 -41.59 23.23 20.53
C ASN A 17 -41.92 23.25 19.03
N LYS A 18 -42.87 22.42 18.61
CA LYS A 18 -43.54 22.57 17.30
C LYS A 18 -44.38 23.85 17.28
N LYS A 19 -43.76 25.00 16.97
CA LYS A 19 -44.47 26.11 16.37
C LYS A 19 -44.66 25.80 14.88
N LYS A 20 -45.84 25.25 14.52
CA LYS A 20 -46.32 25.28 13.16
C LYS A 20 -46.50 26.74 12.72
N THR A 21 -45.59 27.30 11.93
CA THR A 21 -45.82 28.47 11.13
C THR A 21 -46.32 28.01 9.75
N ASN A 22 -47.61 27.71 9.66
CA ASN A 22 -48.32 27.81 8.38
C ASN A 22 -48.47 29.30 8.06
N ALA A 23 -47.42 29.95 7.53
CA ALA A 23 -47.55 31.26 6.91
C ALA A 23 -48.29 31.05 5.59
N ASN A 24 -49.55 31.42 5.55
CA ASN A 24 -50.36 31.44 4.32
C ASN A 24 -49.85 32.67 3.50
N VAL A 25 -48.79 32.43 2.67
CA VAL A 25 -48.24 33.46 1.81
C VAL A 25 -49.20 33.72 0.65
N SER A 26 -49.68 34.95 0.55
CA SER A 26 -50.61 35.33 -0.50
C SER A 26 -49.94 35.38 -1.89
N PRO A 27 -50.68 35.22 -2.99
CA PRO A 27 -50.10 35.30 -4.34
C PRO A 27 -49.39 36.66 -4.62
N ALA A 28 -49.83 37.73 -4.02
CA ALA A 28 -49.19 39.03 -4.14
C ALA A 28 -47.81 39.07 -3.41
N GLN A 29 -47.75 38.50 -2.21
CA GLN A 29 -46.49 38.38 -1.47
C GLN A 29 -45.47 37.49 -2.20
N ARG A 30 -45.88 36.31 -2.76
CA ARG A 30 -45.04 35.47 -3.59
C ARG A 30 -44.47 36.20 -4.80
N LYS A 31 -45.30 37.01 -5.47
CA LYS A 31 -44.85 37.83 -6.60
C LYS A 31 -43.79 38.85 -6.17
N ALA A 32 -44.05 39.57 -5.08
CA ALA A 32 -43.09 40.50 -4.53
C ALA A 32 -41.76 39.84 -4.09
N ALA A 33 -41.82 38.63 -3.50
CA ALA A 33 -40.64 37.88 -3.14
C ALA A 33 -39.82 37.46 -4.37
N LEU A 34 -40.47 37.06 -5.46
CA LEU A 34 -39.77 36.69 -6.71
C LEU A 34 -39.12 37.91 -7.39
N GLU A 35 -39.82 39.07 -7.41
CA GLU A 35 -39.29 40.34 -7.94
C GLU A 35 -38.04 40.79 -7.12
N ALA A 36 -38.09 40.66 -5.80
CA ALA A 36 -36.96 40.94 -4.92
C ALA A 36 -35.79 39.94 -5.15
N LYS A 37 -36.08 38.64 -5.30
CA LYS A 37 -35.09 37.64 -5.66
C LYS A 37 -34.39 37.99 -6.96
N ASP A 38 -35.13 38.36 -8.00
CA ASP A 38 -34.55 38.70 -9.31
C ASP A 38 -33.67 39.95 -9.27
N ALA A 39 -34.05 40.96 -8.47
CA ALA A 39 -33.21 42.12 -8.19
C ALA A 39 -31.94 41.69 -7.45
N GLY A 40 -32.06 40.84 -6.41
CA GLY A 40 -30.93 40.32 -5.67
C GLY A 40 -29.97 39.50 -6.54
N ASN A 41 -30.49 38.70 -7.47
CA ASN A 41 -29.65 37.95 -8.42
C ASN A 41 -28.85 38.85 -9.36
N LYS A 42 -29.43 39.97 -9.82
CA LYS A 42 -28.73 40.98 -10.65
C LYS A 42 -27.58 41.62 -9.88
N ASP A 43 -27.84 42.04 -8.64
CA ASP A 43 -26.81 42.65 -7.79
C ASP A 43 -25.72 41.62 -7.43
N PHE A 44 -26.09 40.39 -7.16
CA PHE A 44 -25.14 39.29 -6.90
C PHE A 44 -24.19 39.08 -8.09
N THR A 45 -24.75 39.03 -9.31
CA THR A 45 -23.94 38.87 -10.53
C THR A 45 -23.05 40.06 -10.82
N ALA A 46 -23.49 41.26 -10.41
CA ALA A 46 -22.72 42.49 -10.50
C ALA A 46 -21.63 42.64 -9.38
N GLY A 47 -21.55 41.69 -8.44
CA GLY A 47 -20.62 41.75 -7.31
C GLY A 47 -21.08 42.62 -6.13
N ASN A 48 -22.29 43.18 -6.18
CA ASN A 48 -22.86 44.06 -5.16
C ASN A 48 -23.51 43.23 -4.02
N TYR A 49 -22.71 42.44 -3.31
CA TYR A 49 -23.23 41.44 -2.35
C TYR A 49 -24.05 41.99 -1.18
N ASP A 50 -23.71 43.20 -0.66
CA ASP A 50 -24.49 43.85 0.40
C ASP A 50 -25.87 44.36 -0.11
N ALA A 51 -25.95 44.83 -1.35
CA ALA A 51 -27.23 45.21 -1.97
C ALA A 51 -28.07 43.96 -2.27
N ALA A 52 -27.46 42.90 -2.83
CA ALA A 52 -28.11 41.62 -3.07
C ALA A 52 -28.68 41.01 -1.78
N ALA A 53 -27.93 41.07 -0.66
CA ALA A 53 -28.41 40.56 0.63
C ALA A 53 -29.65 41.30 1.15
N LYS A 54 -29.76 42.62 0.90
CA LYS A 54 -30.97 43.40 1.24
C LYS A 54 -32.18 42.96 0.41
N HIS A 55 -31.98 42.72 -0.88
CA HIS A 55 -33.05 42.21 -1.75
C HIS A 55 -33.49 40.81 -1.36
N PHE A 56 -32.56 39.89 -1.02
CA PHE A 56 -32.95 38.58 -0.51
C PHE A 56 -33.59 38.64 0.87
N THR A 57 -33.27 39.63 1.71
CA THR A 57 -33.99 39.89 2.97
C THR A 57 -35.43 40.27 2.70
N ALA A 58 -35.68 41.21 1.78
CA ALA A 58 -37.04 41.57 1.37
C ALA A 58 -37.80 40.39 0.75
N ALA A 59 -37.13 39.50 0.01
CA ALA A 59 -37.73 38.28 -0.50
C ALA A 59 -38.18 37.33 0.65
N ILE A 60 -37.33 37.12 1.68
CA ILE A 60 -37.61 36.31 2.86
C ILE A 60 -38.76 36.94 3.72
N GLU A 61 -38.82 38.26 3.84
CA GLU A 61 -39.88 38.93 4.56
C GLU A 61 -41.23 38.74 3.89
N ASN A 62 -41.25 38.66 2.55
CA ASN A 62 -42.48 38.40 1.77
C ASN A 62 -42.84 36.91 1.71
N ASP A 63 -41.84 36.02 1.61
CA ASP A 63 -42.08 34.56 1.64
C ASP A 63 -40.96 33.84 2.40
N PRO A 64 -41.13 33.60 3.72
CA PRO A 64 -40.13 32.92 4.55
C PRO A 64 -40.07 31.42 4.35
N THR A 65 -40.85 30.83 3.43
CA THR A 65 -40.95 29.42 3.23
C THR A 65 -40.08 28.89 2.09
N ASP A 66 -39.53 29.81 1.27
CA ASP A 66 -38.67 29.41 0.15
C ASP A 66 -37.22 29.32 0.57
N HIS A 67 -36.69 28.11 0.58
CA HIS A 67 -35.29 27.79 0.92
C HIS A 67 -34.26 28.48 0.02
N VAL A 68 -34.61 28.82 -1.23
CA VAL A 68 -33.70 29.43 -2.21
C VAL A 68 -33.28 30.83 -1.77
N PHE A 69 -34.18 31.60 -1.13
CA PHE A 69 -33.84 32.95 -0.68
C PHE A 69 -32.78 32.94 0.41
N TYR A 70 -32.90 32.03 1.37
CA TYR A 70 -31.89 31.82 2.41
C TYR A 70 -30.56 31.36 1.82
N SER A 71 -30.57 30.41 0.88
CA SER A 71 -29.37 29.95 0.19
C SER A 71 -28.64 31.07 -0.55
N ASN A 72 -29.39 31.99 -1.22
CA ASN A 72 -28.80 33.08 -1.95
C ASN A 72 -28.27 34.17 -1.00
N ARG A 73 -28.98 34.46 0.10
CA ARG A 73 -28.51 35.40 1.11
C ARG A 73 -27.29 34.89 1.86
N SER A 74 -27.25 33.58 2.20
CA SER A 74 -26.07 32.91 2.74
C SER A 74 -24.85 33.11 1.85
N ALA A 75 -25.01 32.95 0.52
CA ALA A 75 -23.92 33.20 -0.42
C ALA A 75 -23.42 34.65 -0.40
N CYS A 76 -24.33 35.62 -0.32
CA CYS A 76 -23.97 37.03 -0.18
C CYS A 76 -23.16 37.26 1.11
N TYR A 77 -23.66 36.77 2.24
CA TYR A 77 -23.00 36.95 3.54
C TYR A 77 -21.62 36.25 3.56
N ALA A 78 -21.48 35.10 2.97
CA ALA A 78 -20.20 34.41 2.85
C ALA A 78 -19.20 35.18 1.96
N SER A 79 -19.70 35.94 0.96
CA SER A 79 -18.85 36.75 0.08
C SER A 79 -18.36 38.04 0.76
N VAL A 80 -19.14 38.62 1.67
CA VAL A 80 -18.77 39.85 2.43
C VAL A 80 -18.16 39.52 3.80
N GLY A 81 -17.86 38.25 4.12
CA GLY A 81 -17.21 37.88 5.37
C GLY A 81 -18.13 37.84 6.61
N LYS A 82 -19.46 37.96 6.45
CA LYS A 82 -20.44 37.86 7.55
C LYS A 82 -20.77 36.37 7.82
N LEU A 83 -19.75 35.60 8.26
CA LEU A 83 -19.77 34.12 8.25
C LEU A 83 -20.81 33.50 9.18
N ASN A 84 -21.08 34.11 10.37
CA ASN A 84 -22.12 33.59 11.27
C ASN A 84 -23.51 33.69 10.65
N ALA A 85 -23.83 34.85 10.04
CA ALA A 85 -25.10 35.02 9.34
C ALA A 85 -25.23 34.10 8.11
N ALA A 86 -24.14 33.85 7.43
CA ALA A 86 -24.12 32.91 6.32
C ALA A 86 -24.43 31.46 6.78
N ILE A 87 -23.91 31.02 7.93
CA ILE A 87 -24.17 29.74 8.55
C ILE A 87 -25.65 29.61 8.95
N GLU A 88 -26.18 30.65 9.68
CA GLU A 88 -27.59 30.68 10.10
C GLU A 88 -28.57 30.53 8.92
N ASP A 89 -28.31 31.26 7.83
CA ASP A 89 -29.11 31.18 6.61
C ASP A 89 -29.00 29.82 5.91
N ALA A 90 -27.80 29.23 5.86
CA ALA A 90 -27.60 27.91 5.28
C ALA A 90 -28.30 26.82 6.11
N GLU A 91 -28.23 26.87 7.44
CA GLU A 91 -28.94 25.99 8.34
C GLU A 91 -30.46 26.15 8.20
N LYS A 92 -30.94 27.38 8.05
CA LYS A 92 -32.36 27.64 7.80
C LYS A 92 -32.82 27.11 6.44
N CYS A 93 -31.98 27.20 5.43
CA CYS A 93 -32.22 26.61 4.12
C CYS A 93 -32.38 25.08 4.23
N ILE A 94 -31.46 24.40 4.97
CA ILE A 94 -31.51 22.96 5.21
C ILE A 94 -32.71 22.56 6.07
N GLU A 95 -33.09 23.38 7.07
CA GLU A 95 -34.30 23.14 7.87
C GLU A 95 -35.57 23.11 7.00
N ILE A 96 -35.65 24.00 6.00
CA ILE A 96 -36.81 24.09 5.08
C ILE A 96 -36.78 22.93 4.07
N LYS A 97 -35.59 22.59 3.54
CA LYS A 97 -35.42 21.55 2.52
C LYS A 97 -34.17 20.70 2.76
N PRO A 98 -34.23 19.68 3.64
CA PRO A 98 -33.07 18.87 4.04
C PRO A 98 -32.41 18.10 2.91
N GLU A 99 -33.16 17.68 1.92
CA GLU A 99 -32.67 16.89 0.78
C GLU A 99 -32.02 17.71 -0.35
N TRP A 100 -31.91 19.03 -0.17
CA TRP A 100 -31.34 19.90 -1.20
C TRP A 100 -29.82 20.11 -1.01
N GLY A 101 -29.00 19.39 -1.79
CA GLY A 101 -27.54 19.38 -1.70
C GLY A 101 -26.89 20.75 -1.74
N LYS A 102 -27.49 21.73 -2.45
CA LYS A 102 -26.97 23.11 -2.51
C LYS A 102 -27.06 23.87 -1.16
N GLY A 103 -28.04 23.54 -0.30
CA GLY A 103 -28.11 24.09 1.06
C GLY A 103 -26.89 23.65 1.89
N HIS A 104 -26.58 22.37 1.83
CA HIS A 104 -25.39 21.80 2.48
C HIS A 104 -24.08 22.36 1.91
N SER A 105 -24.00 22.57 0.58
CA SER A 105 -22.86 23.26 -0.04
C SER A 105 -22.65 24.67 0.51
N ARG A 106 -23.73 25.47 0.71
CA ARG A 106 -23.66 26.82 1.31
C ARG A 106 -23.13 26.78 2.74
N LEU A 107 -23.62 25.81 3.53
CA LEU A 107 -23.12 25.59 4.91
C LEU A 107 -21.65 25.25 4.90
N GLY A 108 -21.22 24.33 4.02
CA GLY A 108 -19.84 23.96 3.85
C GLY A 108 -18.92 25.12 3.51
N VAL A 109 -19.32 25.98 2.54
CA VAL A 109 -18.58 27.19 2.17
C VAL A 109 -18.44 28.16 3.34
N ALA A 110 -19.52 28.39 4.11
CA ALA A 110 -19.51 29.33 5.22
C ALA A 110 -18.62 28.83 6.38
N LEU A 111 -18.70 27.53 6.72
CA LEU A 111 -17.86 26.89 7.74
C LEU A 111 -16.39 26.87 7.32
N PHE A 112 -16.10 26.56 6.05
CA PHE A 112 -14.75 26.56 5.49
C PHE A 112 -14.10 27.94 5.63
N LYS A 113 -14.80 29.00 5.21
CA LYS A 113 -14.31 30.37 5.35
C LYS A 113 -14.15 30.80 6.81
N LYS A 114 -14.93 30.25 7.73
CA LYS A 114 -14.81 30.48 9.18
C LYS A 114 -13.61 29.73 9.80
N GLY A 115 -13.02 28.79 9.08
CA GLY A 115 -11.91 27.95 9.57
C GLY A 115 -12.37 26.66 10.28
N ASP A 116 -13.67 26.39 10.35
CA ASP A 116 -14.18 25.11 10.85
C ASP A 116 -14.13 24.04 9.75
N LEU A 117 -12.94 23.45 9.59
CA LEU A 117 -12.68 22.48 8.53
C LEU A 117 -13.42 21.16 8.74
N ASP A 118 -13.66 20.75 9.99
CA ASP A 118 -14.41 19.54 10.31
C ASP A 118 -15.90 19.69 10.06
N GLY A 119 -16.46 20.82 10.47
CA GLY A 119 -17.82 21.19 10.16
C GLY A 119 -18.07 21.32 8.66
N ALA A 120 -17.15 21.96 7.94
CA ALA A 120 -17.22 22.08 6.48
C ALA A 120 -17.22 20.71 5.77
N GLN A 121 -16.34 19.81 6.18
CA GLN A 121 -16.29 18.46 5.61
C GLN A 121 -17.61 17.72 5.81
N LYS A 122 -18.16 17.75 7.04
CA LYS A 122 -19.46 17.13 7.34
C LYS A 122 -20.61 17.71 6.50
N ALA A 123 -20.63 19.03 6.34
CA ALA A 123 -21.65 19.70 5.53
C ALA A 123 -21.56 19.32 4.06
N TYR A 124 -20.38 19.32 3.46
CA TYR A 124 -20.19 18.91 2.06
C TYR A 124 -20.51 17.42 1.84
N SER A 125 -20.10 16.53 2.77
CA SER A 125 -20.43 15.12 2.69
C SER A 125 -21.95 14.88 2.77
N ALA A 126 -22.68 15.62 3.62
CA ALA A 126 -24.12 15.57 3.66
C ALA A 126 -24.75 16.09 2.34
N GLY A 127 -24.13 17.08 1.70
CA GLY A 127 -24.55 17.58 0.39
C GLY A 127 -24.41 16.54 -0.72
N LEU A 128 -23.32 15.75 -0.73
CA LEU A 128 -23.14 14.64 -1.68
C LEU A 128 -24.08 13.47 -1.39
N ALA A 129 -24.43 13.23 -0.13
CA ALA A 129 -25.41 12.21 0.22
C ALA A 129 -26.82 12.58 -0.32
N CYS A 130 -27.15 13.89 -0.41
CA CYS A 130 -28.41 14.37 -1.00
C CYS A 130 -28.36 14.45 -2.54
N ASP A 131 -27.19 14.78 -3.10
CA ASP A 131 -26.96 14.95 -4.53
C ASP A 131 -25.54 14.48 -4.87
N PRO A 132 -25.38 13.21 -5.26
CA PRO A 132 -24.07 12.62 -5.56
C PRO A 132 -23.29 13.29 -6.69
N ASN A 133 -23.96 14.05 -7.55
CA ASN A 133 -23.36 14.79 -8.66
C ASN A 133 -23.08 16.28 -8.33
N ASN A 134 -23.14 16.67 -7.07
CA ASN A 134 -22.94 18.05 -6.66
C ASN A 134 -21.46 18.44 -6.69
N VAL A 135 -21.00 18.93 -7.83
CA VAL A 135 -19.63 19.36 -8.08
C VAL A 135 -19.13 20.34 -7.00
N GLN A 136 -19.99 21.26 -6.52
CA GLN A 136 -19.57 22.24 -5.49
C GLN A 136 -19.27 21.57 -4.13
N CYS A 137 -19.94 20.47 -3.80
CA CYS A 137 -19.63 19.71 -2.59
C CYS A 137 -18.37 18.89 -2.75
N ASP A 138 -18.16 18.30 -3.93
CA ASP A 138 -16.95 17.51 -4.23
C ASP A 138 -15.70 18.41 -4.22
N ASP A 139 -15.74 19.53 -4.96
CA ASP A 139 -14.68 20.55 -4.94
C ASP A 139 -14.43 21.06 -3.52
N GLY A 140 -15.51 21.29 -2.74
CA GLY A 140 -15.42 21.75 -1.37
C GLY A 140 -14.71 20.77 -0.44
N ILE A 141 -14.93 19.46 -0.59
CA ILE A 141 -14.21 18.41 0.15
C ILE A 141 -12.73 18.43 -0.23
N ALA A 142 -12.40 18.56 -1.52
CA ALA A 142 -11.02 18.67 -1.97
C ALA A 142 -10.31 19.89 -1.37
N GLU A 143 -10.99 21.05 -1.33
CA GLU A 143 -10.44 22.27 -0.72
C GLU A 143 -10.30 22.16 0.81
N VAL A 144 -11.25 21.50 1.50
CA VAL A 144 -11.12 21.22 2.94
C VAL A 144 -9.92 20.32 3.20
N ARG A 145 -9.70 19.28 2.36
CA ARG A 145 -8.53 18.41 2.47
C ARG A 145 -7.24 19.22 2.34
N LYS A 146 -7.10 20.03 1.29
CA LYS A 146 -5.95 20.93 1.10
C LYS A 146 -5.76 21.91 2.25
N ALA A 147 -6.87 22.46 2.80
CA ALA A 147 -6.79 23.38 3.92
C ALA A 147 -6.39 22.68 5.22
N LYS A 148 -6.88 21.47 5.48
CA LYS A 148 -6.42 20.64 6.61
C LYS A 148 -4.94 20.29 6.46
N GLU A 149 -4.51 19.93 5.26
CA GLU A 149 -3.11 19.71 4.93
C GLU A 149 -2.27 20.96 5.18
N ARG A 150 -2.73 22.15 4.77
CA ARG A 150 -2.06 23.44 5.06
C ARG A 150 -2.10 23.84 6.54
N ALA A 151 -3.19 23.55 7.25
CA ALA A 151 -3.30 23.85 8.69
C ALA A 151 -2.36 22.95 9.51
N ILE A 152 -2.19 21.70 9.08
CA ILE A 152 -1.18 20.79 9.61
C ILE A 152 0.22 21.32 9.28
N LEU A 153 0.42 21.94 8.10
CA LEU A 153 1.67 22.58 7.68
C LEU A 153 2.04 23.83 8.50
N ASN A 154 1.05 24.64 8.90
CA ASN A 154 1.27 25.91 9.58
C ASN A 154 1.19 25.86 11.12
N GLY A 155 0.79 24.71 11.67
CA GLY A 155 0.81 24.44 13.11
C GLY A 155 2.25 24.23 13.58
N GLY A 156 2.87 25.28 14.14
CA GLY A 156 4.25 25.30 14.58
C GLY A 156 4.66 24.09 15.41
N VAL A 157 5.96 23.83 15.38
CA VAL A 157 6.72 22.75 16.04
C VAL A 157 6.05 22.29 17.34
N LYS A 158 5.24 21.22 17.26
CA LYS A 158 4.88 20.45 18.44
C LYS A 158 6.11 19.67 18.85
N ASP A 159 6.38 19.67 20.13
CA ASP A 159 7.40 18.84 20.76
C ASP A 159 7.35 17.42 20.14
N MET A 160 8.37 17.06 19.36
CA MET A 160 8.44 15.78 18.62
C MET A 160 8.35 14.56 19.57
N SER A 161 8.61 14.75 20.86
CA SER A 161 8.43 13.72 21.88
C SER A 161 6.98 13.29 22.09
N LEU A 162 6.02 14.14 21.70
CA LEU A 162 4.57 13.91 21.81
C LEU A 162 3.96 13.30 20.54
N VAL A 163 4.70 13.23 19.44
CA VAL A 163 4.22 12.59 18.20
C VAL A 163 4.44 11.09 18.30
N GLU A 164 3.37 10.33 18.06
CA GLU A 164 3.45 8.87 18.01
C GLU A 164 4.35 8.44 16.84
N PRO A 165 5.44 7.68 17.06
CA PRO A 165 6.39 7.35 16.01
C PRO A 165 5.75 6.43 14.97
N VAL A 166 6.07 6.68 13.71
CA VAL A 166 5.73 5.82 12.58
C VAL A 166 7.03 5.21 12.07
N ILE A 167 7.12 3.88 12.06
CA ILE A 167 8.28 3.18 11.50
C ILE A 167 8.08 2.89 10.03
N GLY A 168 9.16 2.93 9.25
CA GLY A 168 9.22 2.43 7.89
C GLY A 168 9.80 1.03 7.87
N ILE A 169 9.10 0.08 7.27
CA ILE A 169 9.54 -1.30 7.18
C ILE A 169 9.66 -1.71 5.72
N ASP A 170 10.85 -2.13 5.33
CA ASP A 170 11.05 -2.94 4.14
C ASP A 170 10.87 -4.41 4.51
N LEU A 171 9.74 -5.00 4.11
CA LEU A 171 9.46 -6.42 4.30
C LEU A 171 9.96 -7.19 3.08
N GLY A 172 11.26 -7.47 3.02
CA GLY A 172 11.88 -8.15 1.88
C GLY A 172 11.67 -9.67 1.89
N THR A 173 11.83 -10.30 0.71
CA THR A 173 11.76 -11.77 0.57
C THR A 173 12.84 -12.48 1.39
N THR A 174 14.07 -11.96 1.35
CA THR A 174 15.25 -12.59 1.97
C THR A 174 15.67 -11.85 3.25
N TYR A 175 15.65 -10.54 3.24
CA TYR A 175 16.00 -9.67 4.35
C TYR A 175 14.98 -8.55 4.50
N SER A 176 14.67 -8.20 5.74
CA SER A 176 13.83 -7.06 6.11
C SER A 176 14.66 -5.99 6.81
N CYS A 177 14.23 -4.73 6.69
CA CYS A 177 14.90 -3.59 7.27
C CYS A 177 13.87 -2.66 7.93
N VAL A 178 14.22 -2.05 9.05
CA VAL A 178 13.36 -1.09 9.75
C VAL A 178 14.07 0.23 9.96
N SER A 179 13.34 1.31 9.76
CA SER A 179 13.84 2.67 9.96
C SER A 179 12.78 3.56 10.60
N VAL A 180 13.22 4.71 11.11
CA VAL A 180 12.36 5.71 11.73
C VAL A 180 12.82 7.11 11.33
N TRP A 181 11.87 8.04 11.24
CA TRP A 181 12.18 9.47 11.14
C TRP A 181 12.43 10.03 12.53
N LYS A 182 13.66 10.49 12.79
CA LYS A 182 14.09 11.02 14.07
C LYS A 182 15.10 12.14 13.86
N ASP A 183 14.98 13.22 14.64
CA ASP A 183 15.92 14.35 14.65
C ASP A 183 16.14 15.01 13.27
N GLY A 184 15.12 15.02 12.41
CA GLY A 184 15.16 15.62 11.08
C GLY A 184 15.72 14.72 9.97
N GLU A 185 15.98 13.46 10.26
CA GLU A 185 16.50 12.48 9.29
C GLU A 185 15.88 11.09 9.46
N ALA A 186 15.94 10.28 8.41
CA ALA A 186 15.58 8.88 8.51
C ALA A 186 16.78 8.08 9.02
N GLN A 187 16.57 7.24 10.02
CA GLN A 187 17.59 6.39 10.64
C GLN A 187 17.19 4.93 10.52
N VAL A 188 18.06 4.13 9.91
CA VAL A 188 17.93 2.67 9.89
C VAL A 188 18.37 2.11 11.23
N LEU A 189 17.55 1.24 11.82
CA LEU A 189 17.75 0.70 13.14
C LEU A 189 18.46 -0.66 13.08
N ALA A 190 19.46 -0.85 13.93
CA ALA A 190 20.15 -2.13 14.05
C ALA A 190 19.32 -3.10 14.90
N ASN A 191 19.35 -4.39 14.53
CA ASN A 191 18.73 -5.48 15.28
C ASN A 191 19.56 -5.85 16.54
N SER A 192 19.11 -6.87 17.27
CA SER A 192 19.79 -7.36 18.49
C SER A 192 21.22 -7.89 18.23
N GLU A 193 21.50 -8.30 17.01
CA GLU A 193 22.81 -8.80 16.56
C GLU A 193 23.75 -7.66 16.08
N GLY A 194 23.25 -6.43 16.00
CA GLY A 194 23.96 -5.26 15.53
C GLY A 194 23.88 -5.02 14.02
N ASP A 195 23.14 -5.87 13.29
CA ASP A 195 22.97 -5.77 11.85
C ASP A 195 21.80 -4.83 11.49
N ARG A 196 21.93 -4.08 10.40
CA ARG A 196 20.91 -3.12 9.92
C ARG A 196 19.82 -3.79 9.07
N THR A 197 20.03 -5.04 8.69
CA THR A 197 19.05 -5.89 8.01
C THR A 197 18.85 -7.18 8.79
N THR A 198 17.65 -7.71 8.78
CA THR A 198 17.30 -8.95 9.49
C THR A 198 16.80 -9.97 8.47
N PRO A 199 17.30 -11.22 8.45
CA PRO A 199 16.75 -12.26 7.58
C PRO A 199 15.25 -12.45 7.78
N SER A 200 14.48 -12.54 6.70
CA SER A 200 13.02 -12.79 6.73
C SER A 200 12.75 -14.28 6.97
N TRP A 201 13.24 -14.79 8.09
CA TRP A 201 13.25 -16.19 8.48
C TRP A 201 12.58 -16.42 9.81
N VAL A 202 11.79 -17.49 9.91
CA VAL A 202 11.12 -17.92 11.14
C VAL A 202 11.40 -19.41 11.35
N ALA A 203 11.79 -19.79 12.54
CA ALA A 203 11.99 -21.21 12.90
C ALA A 203 11.24 -21.55 14.19
N PHE A 204 10.68 -22.75 14.21
CA PHE A 204 10.07 -23.32 15.40
C PHE A 204 11.03 -24.39 15.95
N THR A 205 11.38 -24.26 17.22
CA THR A 205 12.26 -25.19 17.95
C THR A 205 11.56 -25.65 19.20
N ASP A 206 12.14 -26.61 19.89
CA ASP A 206 11.60 -27.11 21.17
C ASP A 206 11.74 -26.09 22.29
N ASP A 207 12.65 -25.11 22.12
CA ASP A 207 12.89 -24.01 23.06
C ASP A 207 12.08 -22.74 22.72
N GLY A 208 11.19 -22.79 21.69
CA GLY A 208 10.36 -21.69 21.25
C GLY A 208 10.63 -21.22 19.82
N ARG A 209 10.10 -20.04 19.49
CA ARG A 209 10.16 -19.47 18.12
C ARG A 209 11.38 -18.56 17.95
N LEU A 210 12.12 -18.76 16.87
CA LEU A 210 13.25 -17.93 16.46
C LEU A 210 12.89 -17.10 15.22
N VAL A 211 13.33 -15.85 15.17
CA VAL A 211 13.11 -14.96 14.01
C VAL A 211 14.42 -14.25 13.67
N GLY A 212 14.75 -14.17 12.37
CA GLY A 212 15.93 -13.47 11.88
C GLY A 212 17.17 -14.35 11.82
N ASP A 213 18.30 -13.82 12.26
CA ASP A 213 19.60 -14.48 12.16
C ASP A 213 19.67 -15.79 12.95
N SER A 214 19.07 -15.83 14.14
CA SER A 214 18.97 -17.04 14.96
C SER A 214 18.21 -18.15 14.22
N ALA A 215 17.11 -17.85 13.54
CA ALA A 215 16.39 -18.80 12.71
C ALA A 215 17.23 -19.26 11.50
N LYS A 216 17.93 -18.36 10.83
CA LYS A 216 18.76 -18.67 9.66
C LYS A 216 19.97 -19.56 10.02
N ARG A 217 20.64 -19.30 11.17
CA ARG A 217 21.84 -20.05 11.58
C ARG A 217 21.57 -21.53 11.81
N GLN A 218 20.44 -21.91 12.38
CA GLN A 218 20.07 -23.31 12.68
C GLN A 218 19.33 -24.01 11.52
N ALA A 219 19.03 -23.32 10.41
CA ALA A 219 18.20 -23.80 9.33
C ALA A 219 18.65 -25.14 8.72
N ALA A 220 19.97 -25.42 8.65
CA ALA A 220 20.51 -26.67 8.12
C ALA A 220 20.24 -27.88 9.03
N GLN A 221 19.98 -27.66 10.32
CA GLN A 221 19.68 -28.71 11.30
C GLN A 221 18.19 -28.94 11.48
N ASN A 222 17.40 -27.89 11.26
CA ASN A 222 15.95 -27.85 11.45
C ASN A 222 15.22 -27.39 10.17
N THR A 223 15.51 -28.04 9.03
CA THR A 223 15.03 -27.60 7.70
C THR A 223 13.51 -27.57 7.56
N LYS A 224 12.81 -28.56 8.13
CA LYS A 224 11.34 -28.70 8.00
C LYS A 224 10.55 -27.72 8.85
N ARG A 225 11.15 -27.21 9.93
CA ARG A 225 10.52 -26.27 10.88
C ARG A 225 11.11 -24.85 10.73
N THR A 226 11.89 -24.59 9.67
CA THR A 226 12.50 -23.29 9.37
C THR A 226 11.93 -22.74 8.07
N LEU A 227 11.21 -21.64 8.19
CA LEU A 227 10.41 -21.02 7.12
C LEU A 227 11.14 -19.80 6.56
N PHE A 228 11.13 -19.66 5.25
CA PHE A 228 11.72 -18.55 4.52
C PHE A 228 11.01 -18.38 3.17
N ASN A 229 11.23 -17.29 2.45
CA ASN A 229 10.63 -16.99 1.14
C ASN A 229 9.09 -16.92 1.15
N VAL A 230 8.49 -16.76 2.31
CA VAL A 230 7.03 -16.75 2.46
C VAL A 230 6.39 -15.58 1.69
N LYS A 231 7.12 -14.49 1.45
CA LYS A 231 6.67 -13.38 0.60
C LYS A 231 6.37 -13.82 -0.85
N ARG A 232 6.96 -14.92 -1.34
CA ARG A 232 6.69 -15.45 -2.68
C ARG A 232 5.33 -16.14 -2.82
N ILE A 233 4.69 -16.53 -1.70
CA ILE A 233 3.40 -17.24 -1.69
C ILE A 233 2.26 -16.44 -1.04
N ILE A 234 2.56 -15.32 -0.39
CA ILE A 234 1.54 -14.45 0.21
C ILE A 234 0.62 -13.87 -0.86
N GLY A 235 -0.68 -13.91 -0.63
CA GLY A 235 -1.68 -13.32 -1.54
C GLY A 235 -1.94 -14.09 -2.83
N ARG A 236 -1.44 -15.31 -2.95
CA ARG A 236 -1.58 -16.14 -4.16
C ARG A 236 -2.43 -17.37 -3.91
N GLN A 237 -3.00 -17.93 -4.98
CA GLN A 237 -3.64 -19.25 -4.92
C GLN A 237 -2.58 -20.37 -4.89
N PHE A 238 -2.87 -21.47 -4.22
CA PHE A 238 -1.92 -22.59 -4.12
C PHE A 238 -1.47 -23.11 -5.49
N ALA A 239 -2.38 -23.19 -6.45
CA ALA A 239 -2.06 -23.61 -7.82
C ALA A 239 -1.04 -22.71 -8.52
N GLU A 240 -0.99 -21.43 -8.17
CA GLU A 240 -0.04 -20.44 -8.71
C GLU A 240 1.35 -20.53 -8.07
N CYS A 241 1.44 -21.20 -6.91
CA CYS A 241 2.68 -21.33 -6.12
C CYS A 241 3.42 -22.65 -6.37
N ALA A 242 3.03 -23.44 -7.38
CA ALA A 242 3.52 -24.79 -7.57
C ALA A 242 5.05 -24.88 -7.72
N GLU A 243 5.69 -23.91 -8.36
CA GLU A 243 7.14 -23.90 -8.55
C GLU A 243 7.88 -23.49 -7.26
N GLU A 244 7.35 -22.53 -6.52
CA GLU A 244 7.89 -22.10 -5.23
C GLU A 244 7.79 -23.23 -4.19
N VAL A 245 6.64 -23.89 -4.13
CA VAL A 245 6.38 -24.97 -3.17
C VAL A 245 7.34 -26.15 -3.40
N LYS A 246 7.69 -26.49 -4.65
CA LYS A 246 8.64 -27.57 -4.97
C LYS A 246 10.03 -27.38 -4.37
N ILE A 247 10.44 -26.14 -4.18
CA ILE A 247 11.79 -25.80 -3.69
C ILE A 247 11.83 -25.49 -2.19
N MET A 248 10.65 -25.45 -1.53
CA MET A 248 10.54 -25.26 -0.08
C MET A 248 10.75 -26.59 0.65
N PRO A 249 11.65 -26.67 1.65
CA PRO A 249 11.91 -27.91 2.40
C PRO A 249 10.84 -28.19 3.47
N PHE A 250 9.98 -27.23 3.76
CA PHE A 250 8.85 -27.36 4.70
C PHE A 250 7.56 -27.66 3.93
N LYS A 251 6.58 -28.18 4.64
CA LYS A 251 5.33 -28.62 4.02
C LYS A 251 4.39 -27.45 3.77
N VAL A 252 4.03 -27.23 2.50
CA VAL A 252 2.97 -26.30 2.09
C VAL A 252 1.86 -27.12 1.45
N LYS A 253 0.63 -26.87 1.88
CA LYS A 253 -0.58 -27.56 1.40
C LYS A 253 -1.64 -26.56 0.99
N GLU A 254 -2.60 -27.01 0.19
CA GLU A 254 -3.78 -26.22 -0.17
C GLU A 254 -4.80 -26.22 0.97
N ASP A 255 -5.25 -25.05 1.37
CA ASP A 255 -6.47 -24.93 2.15
C ASP A 255 -7.68 -25.19 1.25
N LYS A 256 -8.36 -26.28 1.48
CA LYS A 256 -9.52 -26.70 0.66
C LYS A 256 -10.69 -25.74 0.69
N SER A 257 -10.78 -24.87 1.68
CA SER A 257 -11.86 -23.90 1.82
C SER A 257 -11.62 -22.64 0.98
N SER A 258 -10.36 -22.20 0.89
CA SER A 258 -9.96 -20.95 0.25
C SER A 258 -9.15 -21.14 -1.04
N GLY A 259 -8.57 -22.33 -1.27
CA GLY A 259 -7.63 -22.59 -2.35
C GLY A 259 -6.24 -21.97 -2.14
N LYS A 260 -5.95 -21.43 -0.95
CA LYS A 260 -4.70 -20.74 -0.63
C LYS A 260 -3.64 -21.66 -0.04
N PRO A 261 -2.36 -21.26 -0.09
CA PRO A 261 -1.29 -22.02 0.57
C PRO A 261 -1.40 -21.90 2.10
N ILE A 262 -1.25 -23.03 2.78
CA ILE A 262 -1.10 -23.17 4.23
C ILE A 262 0.21 -23.86 4.50
N ILE A 263 0.97 -23.35 5.45
CA ILE A 263 2.26 -23.90 5.88
C ILE A 263 2.00 -24.77 7.11
N GLU A 264 2.28 -26.06 7.01
CA GLU A 264 2.17 -27.00 8.13
C GLU A 264 3.54 -27.17 8.79
N VAL A 265 3.61 -26.89 10.07
CA VAL A 265 4.83 -26.99 10.87
C VAL A 265 4.55 -27.78 12.14
N GLU A 266 5.49 -28.63 12.53
CA GLU A 266 5.46 -29.33 13.81
C GLU A 266 5.90 -28.39 14.93
N VAL A 267 5.03 -28.15 15.91
CA VAL A 267 5.25 -27.30 17.09
C VAL A 267 4.77 -28.09 18.30
N ASP A 268 5.63 -28.30 19.29
CA ASP A 268 5.33 -29.11 20.49
C ASP A 268 4.86 -30.53 20.15
N ASP A 269 5.52 -31.18 19.19
CA ASP A 269 5.19 -32.53 18.66
C ASP A 269 3.79 -32.61 17.99
N GLU A 270 3.13 -31.48 17.72
CA GLU A 270 1.84 -31.43 17.03
C GLU A 270 1.93 -30.63 15.73
N PRO A 271 1.26 -31.05 14.65
CA PRO A 271 1.20 -30.28 13.42
C PRO A 271 0.31 -29.05 13.61
N LYS A 272 0.87 -27.87 13.42
CA LYS A 272 0.15 -26.57 13.40
C LYS A 272 0.16 -25.97 12.00
N ASP A 273 -0.95 -25.39 11.62
CA ASP A 273 -1.14 -24.72 10.34
C ASP A 273 -0.98 -23.21 10.48
N PHE A 274 -0.17 -22.63 9.62
CA PHE A 274 0.05 -21.18 9.55
C PHE A 274 -0.25 -20.64 8.16
N THR A 275 -0.89 -19.48 8.08
CA THR A 275 -1.01 -18.77 6.82
C THR A 275 0.28 -17.98 6.52
N PRO A 276 0.54 -17.64 5.25
CA PRO A 276 1.68 -16.77 4.90
C PRO A 276 1.66 -15.42 5.62
N GLU A 277 0.48 -14.88 5.91
CA GLU A 277 0.29 -13.65 6.66
C GLU A 277 0.79 -13.78 8.10
N GLN A 278 0.48 -14.88 8.79
CA GLN A 278 0.95 -15.13 10.15
C GLN A 278 2.48 -15.22 10.23
N ILE A 279 3.11 -15.90 9.27
CA ILE A 279 4.57 -15.99 9.23
C ILE A 279 5.20 -14.63 8.90
N SER A 280 4.62 -13.89 7.98
CA SER A 280 5.06 -12.52 7.67
C SER A 280 4.88 -11.59 8.86
N ALA A 281 3.79 -11.75 9.63
CA ALA A 281 3.54 -11.01 10.87
C ALA A 281 4.63 -11.25 11.92
N MET A 282 5.16 -12.47 12.04
CA MET A 282 6.27 -12.78 12.97
C MET A 282 7.54 -12.02 12.60
N VAL A 283 7.81 -11.83 11.30
CA VAL A 283 8.93 -11.00 10.83
C VAL A 283 8.67 -9.51 11.14
N LEU A 284 7.45 -9.03 10.88
CA LEU A 284 7.05 -7.64 11.18
C LEU A 284 7.09 -7.35 12.69
N GLU A 285 6.74 -8.32 13.52
CA GLU A 285 6.86 -8.23 14.98
C GLU A 285 8.33 -8.06 15.42
N LYS A 286 9.28 -8.80 14.81
CA LYS A 286 10.72 -8.61 15.05
C LYS A 286 11.16 -7.20 14.63
N MET A 287 10.68 -6.65 13.51
CA MET A 287 10.96 -5.27 13.09
C MET A 287 10.41 -4.26 14.10
N LYS A 288 9.17 -4.46 14.56
CA LYS A 288 8.53 -3.66 15.60
C LYS A 288 9.35 -3.70 16.91
N LYS A 289 9.71 -4.89 17.42
CA LYS A 289 10.52 -5.06 18.63
C LYS A 289 11.89 -4.38 18.49
N THR A 290 12.54 -4.49 17.34
CA THR A 290 13.79 -3.77 17.04
C THR A 290 13.63 -2.25 17.21
N ALA A 291 12.55 -1.69 16.67
CA ALA A 291 12.26 -0.27 16.79
C ALA A 291 11.88 0.14 18.23
N GLU A 292 11.11 -0.67 18.93
CA GLU A 292 10.74 -0.43 20.34
C GLU A 292 11.95 -0.39 21.27
N VAL A 293 12.89 -1.32 21.08
CA VAL A 293 14.16 -1.33 21.82
C VAL A 293 14.99 -0.09 21.50
N ALA A 294 15.16 0.26 20.24
CA ALA A 294 15.95 1.41 19.83
C ALA A 294 15.37 2.76 20.28
N LEU A 295 14.03 2.86 20.36
CA LEU A 295 13.33 4.09 20.72
C LEU A 295 12.91 4.16 22.20
N GLY A 296 12.99 3.06 22.95
CA GLY A 296 12.62 2.96 24.36
C GLY A 296 11.12 3.18 24.62
N ARG A 297 10.25 2.95 23.61
CA ARG A 297 8.80 3.15 23.73
C ARG A 297 8.02 2.24 22.77
N PRO A 298 6.75 1.91 23.07
CA PRO A 298 5.91 1.09 22.20
C PRO A 298 5.69 1.72 20.83
N ILE A 299 5.62 0.88 19.80
CA ILE A 299 5.35 1.25 18.41
C ILE A 299 4.01 0.66 17.98
N LYS A 300 3.15 1.52 17.41
CA LYS A 300 1.81 1.11 16.94
C LYS A 300 1.60 1.35 15.45
N LYS A 301 2.39 2.25 14.82
CA LYS A 301 2.14 2.70 13.46
C LYS A 301 3.31 2.38 12.55
N ALA A 302 2.99 1.94 11.32
CA ALA A 302 3.99 1.62 10.33
C ALA A 302 3.58 2.04 8.91
N VAL A 303 4.59 2.27 8.06
CA VAL A 303 4.52 2.20 6.61
C VAL A 303 5.26 0.95 6.19
N ILE A 304 4.63 0.08 5.40
CA ILE A 304 5.24 -1.18 4.94
C ILE A 304 5.39 -1.14 3.43
N THR A 305 6.51 -1.65 2.92
CA THR A 305 6.77 -1.67 1.49
C THR A 305 6.38 -3.00 0.85
N VAL A 306 6.04 -2.94 -0.43
CA VAL A 306 5.75 -4.10 -1.27
C VAL A 306 6.38 -3.90 -2.65
N PRO A 307 6.68 -4.96 -3.38
CA PRO A 307 7.05 -4.85 -4.79
C PRO A 307 6.01 -4.06 -5.58
N ALA A 308 6.44 -3.29 -6.57
CA ALA A 308 5.52 -2.49 -7.39
C ALA A 308 4.51 -3.37 -8.13
N TYR A 309 4.92 -4.58 -8.52
CA TYR A 309 4.11 -5.57 -9.24
C TYR A 309 3.22 -6.45 -8.36
N PHE A 310 3.16 -6.21 -7.04
CA PHE A 310 2.18 -6.90 -6.18
C PHE A 310 0.76 -6.54 -6.59
N ASN A 311 -0.07 -7.56 -6.72
CA ASN A 311 -1.49 -7.43 -6.98
C ASN A 311 -2.28 -6.98 -5.73
N ASP A 312 -3.57 -6.72 -5.89
CA ASP A 312 -4.45 -6.29 -4.79
C ASP A 312 -4.48 -7.28 -3.62
N ALA A 313 -4.55 -8.59 -3.89
CA ALA A 313 -4.57 -9.62 -2.84
C ALA A 313 -3.26 -9.65 -2.03
N GLN A 314 -2.10 -9.59 -2.70
CA GLN A 314 -0.79 -9.55 -2.06
C GLN A 314 -0.61 -8.29 -1.19
N ARG A 315 -1.07 -7.12 -1.67
CA ARG A 315 -1.05 -5.86 -0.90
C ARG A 315 -1.93 -5.92 0.34
N ARG A 316 -3.16 -6.46 0.20
CA ARG A 316 -4.08 -6.65 1.32
C ARG A 316 -3.50 -7.57 2.37
N GLN A 317 -3.01 -8.74 1.97
CA GLN A 317 -2.46 -9.72 2.91
C GLN A 317 -1.18 -9.23 3.57
N THR A 318 -0.36 -8.43 2.89
CA THR A 318 0.76 -7.73 3.55
C THR A 318 0.27 -6.73 4.60
N LYS A 319 -0.82 -6.01 4.31
CA LYS A 319 -1.44 -5.11 5.29
C LYS A 319 -2.04 -5.87 6.48
N ASP A 320 -2.70 -7.00 6.23
CA ASP A 320 -3.27 -7.88 7.25
C ASP A 320 -2.16 -8.49 8.14
N ALA A 321 -1.02 -8.90 7.56
CA ALA A 321 0.16 -9.31 8.32
C ALA A 321 0.66 -8.20 9.27
N GLY A 322 0.63 -6.95 8.84
CA GLY A 322 0.95 -5.80 9.69
C GLY A 322 -0.03 -5.66 10.85
N ALA A 323 -1.33 -5.84 10.62
CA ALA A 323 -2.35 -5.82 11.66
C ALA A 323 -2.17 -6.97 12.66
N ILE A 324 -1.89 -8.19 12.18
CA ILE A 324 -1.60 -9.37 13.03
C ILE A 324 -0.37 -9.11 13.92
N ALA A 325 0.66 -8.40 13.41
CA ALA A 325 1.82 -7.97 14.20
C ALA A 325 1.51 -6.82 15.20
N GLY A 326 0.25 -6.39 15.29
CA GLY A 326 -0.18 -5.31 16.17
C GLY A 326 0.28 -3.92 15.69
N LEU A 327 0.35 -3.72 14.36
CA LEU A 327 0.69 -2.47 13.71
C LEU A 327 -0.52 -1.88 12.99
N ASP A 328 -0.81 -0.60 13.22
CA ASP A 328 -1.69 0.19 12.37
C ASP A 328 -0.91 0.59 11.11
N VAL A 329 -1.18 -0.11 10.01
CA VAL A 329 -0.50 0.12 8.73
C VAL A 329 -1.13 1.32 8.05
N LEU A 330 -0.50 2.49 8.21
CA LEU A 330 -0.97 3.77 7.67
C LEU A 330 -0.92 3.77 6.13
N ARG A 331 0.08 3.12 5.55
CA ARG A 331 0.26 3.04 4.11
C ARG A 331 1.04 1.80 3.68
N ILE A 332 0.62 1.21 2.57
CA ILE A 332 1.45 0.30 1.77
C ILE A 332 2.05 1.14 0.64
N ILE A 333 3.37 1.07 0.46
CA ILE A 333 4.12 1.84 -0.55
C ILE A 333 4.96 0.89 -1.41
N ASN A 334 5.13 1.21 -2.70
CA ASN A 334 5.98 0.42 -3.59
C ASN A 334 7.47 0.59 -3.25
N GLU A 335 8.24 -0.51 -3.28
CA GLU A 335 9.68 -0.55 -2.97
C GLU A 335 10.48 0.46 -3.80
N PRO A 336 10.39 0.49 -5.16
CA PRO A 336 11.14 1.46 -5.95
C PRO A 336 10.71 2.91 -5.70
N THR A 337 9.45 3.12 -5.30
CA THR A 337 8.94 4.46 -4.99
C THR A 337 9.47 4.95 -3.63
N ALA A 338 9.56 4.06 -2.65
CA ALA A 338 10.22 4.36 -1.38
C ALA A 338 11.71 4.69 -1.59
N ALA A 339 12.41 3.91 -2.40
CA ALA A 339 13.82 4.18 -2.73
C ALA A 339 14.01 5.52 -3.46
N ALA A 340 13.06 5.92 -4.32
CA ALA A 340 13.08 7.24 -4.95
C ALA A 340 12.94 8.38 -3.94
N LEU A 341 12.10 8.23 -2.90
CA LEU A 341 12.00 9.21 -1.81
C LEU A 341 13.33 9.34 -1.04
N ALA A 342 14.01 8.22 -0.78
CA ALA A 342 15.32 8.24 -0.14
C ALA A 342 16.35 9.00 -0.99
N TYR A 343 16.42 8.70 -2.29
CA TYR A 343 17.27 9.39 -3.24
C TYR A 343 16.98 10.90 -3.31
N GLY A 344 15.69 11.26 -3.44
CA GLY A 344 15.29 12.68 -3.55
C GLY A 344 15.60 13.49 -2.30
N LEU A 345 15.52 12.87 -1.12
CA LEU A 345 15.95 13.53 0.13
C LEU A 345 17.46 13.73 0.15
N ASP A 346 18.24 12.73 -0.30
CA ASP A 346 19.69 12.84 -0.43
C ASP A 346 20.10 13.98 -1.37
N GLN A 347 19.43 14.10 -2.54
CA GLN A 347 19.62 15.20 -3.48
C GLN A 347 19.24 16.56 -2.90
N LYS A 348 18.16 16.65 -2.14
CA LYS A 348 17.76 17.88 -1.47
C LYS A 348 18.81 18.32 -0.44
N ASN A 349 19.29 17.38 0.38
CA ASN A 349 20.35 17.67 1.35
C ASN A 349 21.64 18.14 0.65
N ALA A 350 21.99 17.55 -0.51
CA ALA A 350 23.12 17.97 -1.31
C ALA A 350 22.91 19.40 -1.88
N ALA A 351 21.70 19.72 -2.37
CA ALA A 351 21.36 21.07 -2.84
C ALA A 351 21.42 22.12 -1.71
N ASP A 352 20.88 21.78 -0.53
CA ASP A 352 20.94 22.63 0.66
C ASP A 352 22.40 22.86 1.13
N ALA A 353 23.30 21.91 0.86
CA ALA A 353 24.73 22.02 1.06
C ALA A 353 25.48 22.76 -0.09
N GLY A 354 24.77 23.24 -1.10
CA GLY A 354 25.29 24.04 -2.21
C GLY A 354 25.72 23.26 -3.45
N ALA A 355 25.31 21.99 -3.58
CA ALA A 355 25.53 21.23 -4.81
C ALA A 355 24.57 21.71 -5.92
N ASP A 356 25.04 21.67 -7.18
CA ASP A 356 24.21 21.98 -8.35
C ASP A 356 23.31 20.80 -8.69
N VAL A 357 22.07 20.83 -8.17
CA VAL A 357 21.06 19.79 -8.39
C VAL A 357 19.98 20.33 -9.33
N LYS A 358 19.65 19.56 -10.36
CA LYS A 358 18.59 19.93 -11.31
C LYS A 358 17.23 19.98 -10.61
N SER A 359 16.42 20.99 -10.86
CA SER A 359 15.05 21.14 -10.35
C SER A 359 14.09 20.06 -10.89
N THR A 360 14.37 19.55 -12.08
CA THR A 360 13.61 18.46 -12.70
C THR A 360 14.57 17.35 -13.11
N GLN A 361 14.29 16.12 -12.67
CA GLN A 361 15.07 14.93 -12.99
C GLN A 361 14.17 13.75 -13.36
N ASN A 362 14.60 12.96 -14.34
CA ASN A 362 14.00 11.65 -14.61
C ASN A 362 14.95 10.57 -14.09
N ILE A 363 14.51 9.79 -13.13
CA ILE A 363 15.29 8.74 -12.51
C ILE A 363 14.73 7.37 -12.83
N LEU A 364 15.61 6.42 -13.13
CA LEU A 364 15.27 5.01 -13.20
C LEU A 364 15.70 4.34 -11.90
N VAL A 365 14.76 3.82 -11.13
CA VAL A 365 15.04 2.97 -9.98
C VAL A 365 15.04 1.53 -10.44
N PHE A 366 16.16 0.85 -10.24
CA PHE A 366 16.37 -0.56 -10.57
C PHE A 366 16.53 -1.33 -9.27
N ASP A 367 15.46 -2.00 -8.86
CA ASP A 367 15.40 -2.74 -7.59
C ASP A 367 15.46 -4.23 -7.85
N LEU A 368 16.61 -4.84 -7.57
CA LEU A 368 16.85 -6.27 -7.68
C LEU A 368 17.13 -6.86 -6.30
N GLY A 369 16.07 -7.38 -5.70
CA GLY A 369 16.10 -7.99 -4.38
C GLY A 369 16.55 -9.46 -4.38
N GLY A 370 16.19 -10.18 -3.33
CA GLY A 370 16.44 -11.61 -3.22
C GLY A 370 15.47 -12.45 -4.03
N GLY A 371 14.20 -12.05 -4.12
CA GLY A 371 13.13 -12.84 -4.76
C GLY A 371 12.32 -12.11 -5.81
N THR A 372 12.42 -10.79 -5.89
CA THR A 372 11.66 -9.94 -6.79
C THR A 372 12.57 -8.95 -7.50
N PHE A 373 12.14 -8.54 -8.68
CA PHE A 373 12.77 -7.50 -9.48
C PHE A 373 11.73 -6.47 -9.91
N ASP A 374 11.97 -5.21 -9.59
CA ASP A 374 11.15 -4.08 -10.03
C ASP A 374 12.02 -3.01 -10.69
N VAL A 375 11.49 -2.38 -11.72
CA VAL A 375 12.06 -1.20 -12.34
C VAL A 375 11.00 -0.14 -12.51
N SER A 376 11.26 1.06 -12.00
CA SER A 376 10.33 2.18 -12.11
C SER A 376 11.05 3.41 -12.66
N LEU A 377 10.40 4.10 -13.58
CA LEU A 377 10.83 5.38 -14.09
C LEU A 377 9.99 6.48 -13.45
N LEU A 378 10.65 7.42 -12.79
CA LEU A 378 10.01 8.51 -12.07
C LEU A 378 10.52 9.86 -12.56
N LYS A 379 9.63 10.87 -12.51
CA LYS A 379 9.98 12.28 -12.62
C LYS A 379 9.96 12.90 -11.22
N ILE A 380 11.03 13.59 -10.88
CA ILE A 380 11.12 14.43 -9.67
C ILE A 380 11.08 15.87 -10.14
N GLU A 381 10.14 16.66 -9.62
CA GLU A 381 10.00 18.08 -9.95
C GLU A 381 9.49 18.84 -8.73
N ASP A 382 10.30 19.76 -8.22
CA ASP A 382 9.96 20.62 -7.05
C ASP A 382 9.48 19.83 -5.81
N GLY A 383 10.05 18.64 -5.55
CA GLY A 383 9.67 17.76 -4.44
C GLY A 383 8.48 16.84 -4.75
N VAL A 384 7.90 16.90 -5.95
CA VAL A 384 6.86 15.98 -6.40
C VAL A 384 7.49 14.80 -7.13
N PHE A 385 7.23 13.60 -6.63
CA PHE A 385 7.68 12.32 -7.21
C PHE A 385 6.52 11.70 -7.97
N THR A 386 6.62 11.68 -9.29
CA THR A 386 5.59 11.11 -10.16
C THR A 386 6.14 9.87 -10.85
N VAL A 387 5.58 8.69 -10.58
CA VAL A 387 5.88 7.47 -11.33
C VAL A 387 5.30 7.61 -12.74
N LEU A 388 6.14 7.44 -13.76
CA LEU A 388 5.76 7.51 -15.18
C LEU A 388 5.40 6.12 -15.71
N ALA A 389 6.19 5.12 -15.34
CA ALA A 389 5.96 3.72 -15.69
C ALA A 389 6.66 2.82 -14.67
N THR A 390 6.14 1.62 -14.53
CA THR A 390 6.76 0.54 -13.76
C THR A 390 6.70 -0.77 -14.55
N ALA A 391 7.73 -1.61 -14.37
CA ALA A 391 7.79 -2.97 -14.90
C ALA A 391 8.50 -3.85 -13.88
N GLY A 392 8.32 -5.18 -13.94
CA GLY A 392 8.96 -6.06 -12.97
C GLY A 392 8.77 -7.54 -13.29
N ASP A 393 9.32 -8.35 -12.40
CA ASP A 393 9.21 -9.80 -12.42
C ASP A 393 9.22 -10.30 -10.96
N THR A 394 8.10 -10.82 -10.49
CA THR A 394 7.93 -11.32 -9.11
C THR A 394 8.63 -12.65 -8.85
N HIS A 395 9.26 -13.25 -9.88
CA HIS A 395 9.97 -14.51 -9.84
C HIS A 395 11.42 -14.39 -10.34
N LEU A 396 12.05 -13.24 -10.03
CA LEU A 396 13.42 -12.96 -10.43
C LEU A 396 14.15 -12.22 -9.31
N GLY A 397 15.23 -12.82 -8.82
CA GLY A 397 16.04 -12.20 -7.76
C GLY A 397 17.33 -12.98 -7.47
N GLY A 398 18.01 -12.61 -6.40
CA GLY A 398 19.28 -13.20 -6.00
C GLY A 398 19.22 -14.69 -5.70
N GLU A 399 18.08 -15.20 -5.24
CA GLU A 399 17.87 -16.63 -4.97
C GLU A 399 17.77 -17.48 -6.24
N ASP A 400 17.29 -16.87 -7.33
CA ASP A 400 17.28 -17.55 -8.62
C ASP A 400 18.70 -17.70 -9.17
N PHE A 401 19.58 -16.72 -8.86
CA PHE A 401 21.03 -16.83 -9.13
C PHE A 401 21.68 -17.94 -8.29
N ASP A 402 21.30 -18.05 -7.00
CA ASP A 402 21.79 -19.12 -6.11
C ASP A 402 21.34 -20.51 -6.61
N THR A 403 20.12 -20.62 -7.08
CA THR A 403 19.58 -21.86 -7.65
C THR A 403 20.33 -22.25 -8.91
N ALA A 404 20.51 -21.31 -9.86
CA ALA A 404 21.27 -21.59 -11.08
C ALA A 404 22.72 -22.00 -10.81
N LEU A 405 23.37 -21.35 -9.81
CA LEU A 405 24.71 -21.74 -9.37
C LEU A 405 24.72 -23.14 -8.74
N ALA A 406 23.76 -23.48 -7.87
CA ALA A 406 23.68 -24.79 -7.23
C ALA A 406 23.45 -25.92 -8.24
N GLU A 407 22.61 -25.71 -9.25
CA GLU A 407 22.37 -26.64 -10.35
C GLU A 407 23.63 -26.88 -11.18
N ASP A 408 24.36 -25.82 -11.51
CA ASP A 408 25.61 -25.95 -12.26
C ASP A 408 26.70 -26.67 -11.44
N VAL A 409 26.85 -26.34 -10.14
CA VAL A 409 27.77 -27.03 -9.22
C VAL A 409 27.40 -28.51 -9.13
N SER A 410 26.14 -28.87 -8.95
CA SER A 410 25.66 -30.23 -8.90
C SER A 410 25.94 -31.00 -10.22
N SER A 411 25.66 -30.38 -11.35
CA SER A 411 25.94 -30.96 -12.68
C SER A 411 27.43 -31.21 -12.87
N GLN A 412 28.31 -30.29 -12.45
CA GLN A 412 29.76 -30.48 -12.51
C GLN A 412 30.24 -31.61 -11.58
N TYR A 413 29.72 -31.64 -10.34
CA TYR A 413 30.06 -32.64 -9.36
C TYR A 413 29.65 -34.06 -9.85
N LYS A 414 28.43 -34.17 -10.39
CA LYS A 414 27.91 -35.42 -10.99
C LYS A 414 28.80 -35.93 -12.13
N LYS A 415 29.28 -35.03 -13.00
CA LYS A 415 30.22 -35.38 -14.08
C LYS A 415 31.57 -35.90 -13.55
N LYS A 416 32.03 -35.37 -12.41
CA LYS A 416 33.33 -35.71 -11.82
C LYS A 416 33.29 -36.92 -10.90
N SER A 417 32.25 -37.06 -10.10
CA SER A 417 32.11 -38.11 -9.06
C SER A 417 31.10 -39.20 -9.38
N GLY A 418 30.21 -38.99 -10.36
CA GLY A 418 29.06 -39.85 -10.64
C GLY A 418 27.89 -39.69 -9.68
N ALA A 419 28.02 -38.94 -8.58
CA ALA A 419 26.99 -38.75 -7.57
C ALA A 419 26.18 -37.46 -7.84
N ASP A 420 24.85 -37.59 -7.71
CA ASP A 420 23.92 -36.46 -7.78
C ASP A 420 23.69 -35.93 -6.37
N ILE A 421 24.19 -34.71 -6.11
CA ILE A 421 24.13 -34.07 -4.80
C ILE A 421 22.95 -33.12 -4.64
N PHE A 422 22.13 -32.94 -5.70
CA PHE A 422 20.99 -32.00 -5.67
C PHE A 422 19.66 -32.71 -5.45
N THR A 423 19.63 -34.07 -5.48
CA THR A 423 18.40 -34.85 -5.34
C THR A 423 18.39 -35.62 -4.03
N GLY A 424 17.25 -35.60 -3.34
CA GLY A 424 16.89 -36.62 -2.33
C GLY A 424 17.04 -36.23 -0.86
N ASP A 425 17.74 -35.14 -0.48
CA ASP A 425 17.86 -34.67 0.91
C ASP A 425 17.73 -33.17 1.04
N ASP A 426 16.65 -32.72 1.66
CA ASP A 426 16.36 -31.29 1.88
C ASP A 426 17.47 -30.56 2.65
N ARG A 427 18.08 -31.27 3.63
CA ARG A 427 19.20 -30.74 4.41
C ARG A 427 20.45 -30.52 3.55
N ALA A 428 20.71 -31.46 2.67
CA ALA A 428 21.83 -31.45 1.74
C ALA A 428 21.67 -30.29 0.74
N GLN A 429 20.48 -30.18 0.12
CA GLN A 429 20.14 -29.09 -0.78
C GLN A 429 20.27 -27.73 -0.09
N ARG A 430 19.79 -27.62 1.15
CA ARG A 430 19.88 -26.36 1.92
C ARG A 430 21.34 -25.95 2.15
N LYS A 431 22.21 -26.90 2.54
CA LYS A 431 23.63 -26.63 2.72
C LYS A 431 24.30 -26.15 1.43
N LEU A 432 24.01 -26.81 0.31
CA LEU A 432 24.53 -26.42 -1.00
C LEU A 432 24.10 -25.01 -1.40
N ARG A 433 22.80 -24.70 -1.28
CA ARG A 433 22.29 -23.36 -1.57
C ARG A 433 22.92 -22.27 -0.68
N THR A 434 23.13 -22.55 0.62
CA THR A 434 23.80 -21.63 1.54
C THR A 434 25.26 -21.38 1.13
N ALA A 435 25.98 -22.43 0.70
CA ALA A 435 27.32 -22.29 0.17
C ALA A 435 27.34 -21.46 -1.14
N CYS A 436 26.37 -21.71 -2.03
CA CYS A 436 26.24 -20.98 -3.29
C CYS A 436 25.91 -19.48 -3.05
N GLU A 437 25.00 -19.15 -2.10
CA GLU A 437 24.75 -17.75 -1.71
C GLU A 437 26.03 -17.07 -1.24
N ARG A 438 26.80 -17.71 -0.38
CA ARG A 438 28.08 -17.18 0.10
C ARG A 438 29.06 -16.98 -1.06
N THR A 439 29.20 -17.96 -1.94
CA THR A 439 30.07 -17.90 -3.13
C THR A 439 29.63 -16.76 -4.08
N LYS A 440 28.32 -16.64 -4.37
CA LYS A 440 27.77 -15.54 -5.16
C LYS A 440 28.16 -14.17 -4.59
N ARG A 441 28.03 -13.98 -3.29
CA ARG A 441 28.42 -12.74 -2.61
C ARG A 441 29.93 -12.45 -2.76
N MET A 442 30.78 -13.47 -2.58
CA MET A 442 32.22 -13.34 -2.77
C MET A 442 32.59 -13.00 -4.22
N LEU A 443 31.91 -13.60 -5.20
CA LEU A 443 32.10 -13.33 -6.63
C LEU A 443 31.69 -11.89 -7.04
N SER A 444 30.96 -11.15 -6.22
CA SER A 444 30.69 -9.72 -6.47
C SER A 444 31.94 -8.85 -6.27
N SER A 445 32.86 -9.24 -5.37
CA SER A 445 34.11 -8.51 -5.09
C SER A 445 35.35 -9.21 -5.64
N SER A 446 35.34 -10.55 -5.77
CA SER A 446 36.47 -11.36 -6.26
C SER A 446 36.15 -11.96 -7.65
N THR A 447 37.20 -12.25 -8.43
CA THR A 447 37.08 -12.94 -9.73
C THR A 447 36.93 -14.47 -9.59
N GLY A 448 37.22 -15.02 -8.41
CA GLY A 448 37.09 -16.44 -8.06
C GLY A 448 36.73 -16.61 -6.59
N ALA A 449 36.04 -17.69 -6.28
CA ALA A 449 35.70 -18.14 -4.95
C ALA A 449 35.41 -19.64 -4.98
N ASP A 450 35.54 -20.32 -3.84
CA ASP A 450 35.26 -21.74 -3.76
C ASP A 450 33.85 -22.00 -3.23
N VAL A 451 33.18 -23.03 -3.78
CA VAL A 451 31.95 -23.58 -3.22
C VAL A 451 32.34 -24.70 -2.26
N GLU A 452 32.25 -24.42 -0.97
CA GLU A 452 32.66 -25.35 0.08
C GLU A 452 31.47 -25.75 0.95
N CYS A 453 31.13 -27.04 0.97
CA CYS A 453 30.10 -27.59 1.88
C CYS A 453 30.16 -29.12 1.95
N TYR A 454 29.50 -29.67 2.97
CA TYR A 454 29.26 -31.11 3.08
C TYR A 454 27.78 -31.39 2.75
N VAL A 455 27.55 -32.23 1.74
CA VAL A 455 26.23 -32.66 1.29
C VAL A 455 26.11 -34.17 1.52
N GLY A 456 25.44 -34.57 2.59
CA GLY A 456 25.52 -35.96 3.06
C GLY A 456 26.96 -36.36 3.38
N GLU A 457 27.44 -37.42 2.76
CA GLU A 457 28.83 -37.94 2.86
C GLU A 457 29.80 -37.26 1.87
N HIS A 458 29.29 -36.40 0.99
CA HIS A 458 30.07 -35.78 -0.07
C HIS A 458 30.68 -34.46 0.40
N GLU A 459 31.99 -34.37 0.38
CA GLU A 459 32.74 -33.12 0.52
C GLU A 459 32.77 -32.41 -0.84
N ILE A 460 32.22 -31.19 -0.86
CA ILE A 460 32.24 -30.33 -2.03
C ILE A 460 33.23 -29.21 -1.75
N ASN A 461 34.29 -29.22 -2.55
CA ASN A 461 35.26 -28.14 -2.61
C ASN A 461 35.55 -27.88 -4.08
N MET A 462 34.88 -26.87 -4.64
CA MET A 462 34.92 -26.59 -6.06
C MET A 462 35.26 -25.12 -6.33
N PRO A 463 36.39 -24.85 -7.00
CA PRO A 463 36.71 -23.50 -7.43
C PRO A 463 35.70 -23.02 -8.49
N TYR A 464 35.18 -21.82 -8.29
CA TYR A 464 34.17 -21.21 -9.16
C TYR A 464 34.62 -19.80 -9.55
N THR A 465 34.49 -19.47 -10.82
CA THR A 465 34.88 -18.16 -11.34
C THR A 465 33.69 -17.25 -11.56
N ARG A 466 33.87 -15.93 -11.41
CA ARG A 466 32.87 -14.92 -11.76
C ARG A 466 32.38 -15.09 -13.20
N ALA A 467 33.29 -15.29 -14.15
CA ALA A 467 32.92 -15.46 -15.57
C ALA A 467 31.98 -16.66 -15.79
N ARG A 468 32.18 -17.77 -15.05
CA ARG A 468 31.29 -18.93 -15.10
C ARG A 468 29.92 -18.60 -14.48
N PHE A 469 29.92 -17.99 -13.31
CA PHE A 469 28.69 -17.53 -12.65
C PHE A 469 27.87 -16.62 -13.58
N GLU A 470 28.50 -15.61 -14.15
CA GLU A 470 27.84 -14.68 -15.07
C GLU A 470 27.28 -15.41 -16.31
N LYS A 471 28.00 -16.38 -16.86
CA LYS A 471 27.53 -17.18 -17.99
C LYS A 471 26.31 -18.04 -17.64
N VAL A 472 26.29 -18.64 -16.45
CA VAL A 472 25.18 -19.49 -15.99
C VAL A 472 23.94 -18.63 -15.72
N CYS A 473 24.11 -17.45 -15.14
CA CYS A 473 23.01 -16.53 -14.81
C CYS A 473 22.62 -15.58 -15.97
N GLU A 474 23.32 -15.61 -17.13
CA GLU A 474 23.04 -14.68 -18.26
C GLU A 474 21.56 -14.63 -18.68
N PRO A 475 20.80 -15.76 -18.77
CA PRO A 475 19.38 -15.71 -19.10
C PRO A 475 18.56 -14.89 -18.09
N LEU A 476 18.92 -14.94 -16.79
CA LEU A 476 18.25 -14.19 -15.72
C LEU A 476 18.58 -12.69 -15.83
N PHE A 477 19.82 -12.33 -16.16
CA PHE A 477 20.22 -10.94 -16.38
C PHE A 477 19.51 -10.33 -17.61
N GLN A 478 19.28 -11.12 -18.66
CA GLN A 478 18.54 -10.65 -19.84
C GLN A 478 17.06 -10.39 -19.50
N ARG A 479 16.44 -11.18 -18.62
CA ARG A 479 15.07 -10.91 -18.13
C ARG A 479 14.98 -9.57 -17.39
N CYS A 480 16.00 -9.20 -16.61
CA CYS A 480 16.06 -7.86 -16.00
C CYS A 480 16.07 -6.77 -17.08
N LEU A 481 16.91 -6.91 -18.10
CA LEU A 481 17.01 -5.94 -19.18
C LEU A 481 15.73 -5.81 -20.02
N GLU A 482 15.00 -6.91 -20.22
CA GLU A 482 13.70 -6.89 -20.91
C GLU A 482 12.66 -6.04 -20.13
N SER A 483 12.62 -6.15 -18.80
CA SER A 483 11.74 -5.31 -17.99
C SER A 483 12.15 -3.84 -18.04
N VAL A 484 13.46 -3.52 -18.07
CA VAL A 484 13.93 -2.15 -18.25
C VAL A 484 13.46 -1.57 -19.60
N LYS A 485 13.60 -2.33 -20.69
CA LYS A 485 13.14 -1.91 -22.02
C LYS A 485 11.64 -1.63 -22.02
N ARG A 486 10.84 -2.54 -21.46
CA ARG A 486 9.39 -2.39 -21.33
C ARG A 486 9.00 -1.13 -20.52
N CYS A 487 9.69 -0.85 -19.42
CA CYS A 487 9.46 0.34 -18.61
C CYS A 487 9.74 1.62 -19.42
N MET A 488 10.84 1.65 -20.18
CA MET A 488 11.20 2.77 -21.03
C MET A 488 10.20 3.00 -22.17
N GLU A 489 9.71 1.91 -22.79
CA GLU A 489 8.68 1.95 -23.85
C GLU A 489 7.35 2.48 -23.33
N ASP A 490 6.91 2.00 -22.15
CA ASP A 490 5.67 2.44 -21.50
C ASP A 490 5.71 3.92 -21.15
N ALA A 491 6.83 4.40 -20.63
CA ALA A 491 7.06 5.81 -20.34
C ALA A 491 7.26 6.66 -21.62
N LYS A 492 7.44 6.03 -22.78
CA LYS A 492 7.77 6.69 -24.06
C LYS A 492 9.01 7.57 -23.97
N MET A 493 10.00 7.13 -23.20
CA MET A 493 11.23 7.88 -22.97
C MET A 493 12.42 7.24 -23.67
N THR A 494 13.33 8.10 -24.14
CA THR A 494 14.63 7.68 -24.67
C THR A 494 15.66 7.54 -23.56
N LYS A 495 16.71 6.76 -23.78
CA LYS A 495 17.81 6.58 -22.82
C LYS A 495 18.48 7.91 -22.41
N ALA A 496 18.58 8.86 -23.32
CA ALA A 496 19.17 10.17 -23.06
C ALA A 496 18.36 11.05 -22.11
N GLN A 497 17.04 10.79 -21.99
CA GLN A 497 16.14 11.54 -21.09
C GLN A 497 16.18 11.04 -19.66
N VAL A 498 16.77 9.88 -19.39
CA VAL A 498 17.00 9.38 -18.03
C VAL A 498 18.24 10.10 -17.48
N ASP A 499 18.07 10.87 -16.41
CA ASP A 499 19.17 11.61 -15.78
C ASP A 499 20.02 10.70 -14.92
N GLU A 500 19.38 9.89 -14.06
CA GLU A 500 20.07 9.03 -13.10
C GLU A 500 19.49 7.60 -13.09
N ILE A 501 20.35 6.64 -12.75
CA ILE A 501 19.98 5.22 -12.56
C ILE A 501 20.33 4.83 -11.14
N VAL A 502 19.32 4.66 -10.29
CA VAL A 502 19.46 4.35 -8.87
C VAL A 502 19.37 2.85 -8.67
N LEU A 503 20.41 2.27 -8.06
CA LEU A 503 20.49 0.83 -7.78
C LEU A 503 19.98 0.52 -6.36
N VAL A 504 19.04 -0.41 -6.27
CA VAL A 504 18.40 -0.86 -5.03
C VAL A 504 18.40 -2.39 -4.99
N GLY A 505 18.37 -2.95 -3.78
CA GLY A 505 18.45 -4.40 -3.58
C GLY A 505 19.86 -4.97 -3.66
N GLY A 506 20.16 -5.91 -2.77
CA GLY A 506 21.51 -6.48 -2.62
C GLY A 506 22.05 -7.18 -3.86
N SER A 507 21.19 -7.69 -4.73
CA SER A 507 21.58 -8.39 -5.96
C SER A 507 22.11 -7.45 -7.05
N THR A 508 21.89 -6.14 -6.93
CA THR A 508 22.51 -5.12 -7.80
C THR A 508 24.02 -5.00 -7.64
N ARG A 509 24.57 -5.59 -6.58
CA ARG A 509 26.03 -5.67 -6.36
C ARG A 509 26.75 -6.62 -7.33
N VAL A 510 26.01 -7.47 -8.04
CA VAL A 510 26.57 -8.36 -9.07
C VAL A 510 27.13 -7.53 -10.22
N PRO A 511 28.45 -7.63 -10.55
CA PRO A 511 29.08 -6.75 -11.54
C PRO A 511 28.45 -6.82 -12.94
N ARG A 512 28.01 -8.00 -13.35
CA ARG A 512 27.36 -8.18 -14.65
C ARG A 512 26.05 -7.40 -14.78
N VAL A 513 25.25 -7.33 -13.72
CA VAL A 513 24.02 -6.53 -13.67
C VAL A 513 24.35 -5.05 -13.92
N GLN A 514 25.37 -4.52 -13.24
CA GLN A 514 25.80 -3.13 -13.40
C GLN A 514 26.31 -2.87 -14.82
N THR A 515 27.10 -3.80 -15.38
CA THR A 515 27.63 -3.67 -16.74
C THR A 515 26.54 -3.64 -17.78
N ILE A 516 25.58 -4.60 -17.73
CA ILE A 516 24.46 -4.66 -18.70
C ILE A 516 23.63 -3.38 -18.65
N LEU A 517 23.39 -2.84 -17.44
CA LEU A 517 22.63 -1.60 -17.30
C LEU A 517 23.41 -0.41 -17.88
N SER A 518 24.66 -0.24 -17.50
CA SER A 518 25.53 0.84 -18.04
C SER A 518 25.64 0.77 -19.56
N ASP A 519 25.86 -0.42 -20.13
CA ASP A 519 25.93 -0.64 -21.57
C ASP A 519 24.62 -0.27 -22.27
N TYR A 520 23.49 -0.66 -21.68
CA TYR A 520 22.18 -0.31 -22.24
C TYR A 520 21.96 1.21 -22.27
N PHE A 521 22.41 1.95 -21.27
CA PHE A 521 22.32 3.41 -21.19
C PHE A 521 23.58 4.13 -21.73
N ASP A 522 24.23 3.54 -22.75
CA ASP A 522 25.34 4.13 -23.52
C ASP A 522 26.52 4.57 -22.64
N GLY A 523 26.85 3.80 -21.60
CA GLY A 523 27.96 4.04 -20.68
C GLY A 523 27.62 5.00 -19.52
N LYS A 524 26.32 5.29 -19.26
CA LYS A 524 25.91 6.15 -18.15
C LYS A 524 26.37 5.58 -16.80
N ALA A 525 26.86 6.46 -15.94
CA ALA A 525 27.24 6.12 -14.57
C ALA A 525 25.99 5.71 -13.76
N LEU A 526 26.14 4.71 -12.88
CA LEU A 526 25.09 4.24 -12.00
C LEU A 526 25.20 4.96 -10.66
N CYS A 527 24.10 5.48 -10.15
CA CYS A 527 24.03 6.16 -8.87
C CYS A 527 24.22 5.16 -7.71
N LYS A 528 25.14 5.49 -6.79
CA LYS A 528 25.49 4.71 -5.59
C LYS A 528 25.41 5.55 -4.31
N SER A 529 24.71 6.69 -4.34
CA SER A 529 24.61 7.58 -3.18
C SER A 529 23.75 6.99 -2.07
N VAL A 530 22.71 6.21 -2.43
CA VAL A 530 21.88 5.50 -1.46
C VAL A 530 22.39 4.08 -1.20
N HIS A 531 22.25 3.61 0.03
CA HIS A 531 22.63 2.24 0.37
C HIS A 531 21.60 1.25 -0.18
N PRO A 532 21.97 0.28 -1.05
CA PRO A 532 21.01 -0.55 -1.77
C PRO A 532 20.09 -1.41 -0.89
N ASP A 533 20.56 -1.84 0.29
CA ASP A 533 19.78 -2.67 1.21
C ASP A 533 18.94 -1.86 2.20
N GLU A 534 19.09 -0.54 2.25
CA GLU A 534 18.49 0.34 3.26
C GLU A 534 17.57 1.40 2.67
N ALA A 535 17.75 1.73 1.39
CA ALA A 535 17.04 2.82 0.70
C ALA A 535 15.51 2.69 0.78
N VAL A 536 15.01 1.47 0.67
CA VAL A 536 13.57 1.17 0.71
C VAL A 536 12.98 1.46 2.09
N ALA A 537 13.60 0.94 3.16
CA ALA A 537 13.17 1.22 4.53
C ALA A 537 13.30 2.71 4.87
N PHE A 538 14.39 3.35 4.44
CA PHE A 538 14.63 4.77 4.61
C PHE A 538 13.48 5.61 4.00
N GLY A 539 13.13 5.35 2.74
CA GLY A 539 12.01 6.04 2.09
C GLY A 539 10.65 5.76 2.72
N ALA A 540 10.44 4.55 3.25
CA ALA A 540 9.25 4.21 4.02
C ALA A 540 9.15 5.05 5.32
N ALA A 541 10.26 5.32 6.02
CA ALA A 541 10.27 6.21 7.18
C ALA A 541 10.00 7.68 6.80
N VAL A 542 10.55 8.16 5.68
CA VAL A 542 10.22 9.48 5.12
C VAL A 542 8.71 9.59 4.88
N GLN A 543 8.10 8.56 4.26
CA GLN A 543 6.65 8.52 4.07
C GLN A 543 5.89 8.49 5.39
N GLY A 544 6.40 7.77 6.39
CA GLY A 544 5.86 7.76 7.75
C GLY A 544 5.87 9.14 8.41
N ALA A 545 6.96 9.89 8.25
CA ALA A 545 7.08 11.28 8.72
C ALA A 545 6.05 12.20 8.05
N ILE A 546 5.88 12.07 6.73
CA ILE A 546 4.87 12.84 5.98
C ILE A 546 3.45 12.55 6.52
N LEU A 547 3.11 11.28 6.77
CA LEU A 547 1.79 10.85 7.23
C LEU A 547 1.51 11.19 8.70
N SER A 548 2.54 11.18 9.55
CA SER A 548 2.40 11.53 10.98
C SER A 548 2.30 13.03 11.24
N GLY A 549 2.56 13.85 10.22
CA GLY A 549 2.62 15.30 10.36
C GLY A 549 3.89 15.79 11.07
N ALA A 550 4.88 14.92 11.26
CA ALA A 550 6.23 15.28 11.73
C ALA A 550 6.98 16.00 10.59
N ARG A 551 6.47 17.19 10.21
CA ARG A 551 6.99 17.97 9.11
C ARG A 551 8.05 18.92 9.61
N ASP A 552 9.25 18.66 9.17
CA ASP A 552 10.35 19.62 9.17
C ASP A 552 10.54 20.21 7.75
N SER A 553 11.53 21.10 7.59
CA SER A 553 11.85 21.68 6.28
C SER A 553 12.23 20.63 5.23
N ALA A 554 12.71 19.43 5.64
CA ALA A 554 13.15 18.39 4.74
C ALA A 554 11.98 17.65 4.08
N THR A 555 10.86 17.41 4.81
CA THR A 555 9.72 16.59 4.34
C THR A 555 8.50 17.39 3.90
N SER A 556 8.45 18.71 4.23
CA SER A 556 7.25 19.54 4.06
C SER A 556 6.72 19.67 2.62
N ASN A 557 7.59 19.54 1.62
CA ASN A 557 7.22 19.72 0.20
C ASN A 557 7.22 18.41 -0.59
N LEU A 558 7.44 17.26 0.07
CA LEU A 558 7.48 15.99 -0.63
C LEU A 558 6.07 15.46 -0.88
N LEU A 559 5.75 15.17 -2.13
CA LEU A 559 4.51 14.55 -2.58
C LEU A 559 4.81 13.36 -3.48
N LEU A 560 4.14 12.25 -3.23
CA LEU A 560 4.28 11.02 -4.00
C LEU A 560 3.01 10.74 -4.79
N VAL A 561 3.17 10.54 -6.09
CA VAL A 561 2.12 10.06 -7.01
C VAL A 561 2.58 8.74 -7.61
N ASP A 562 1.98 7.66 -7.19
CA ASP A 562 2.26 6.30 -7.66
C ASP A 562 1.30 5.88 -8.76
N VAL A 563 1.52 4.71 -9.40
CA VAL A 563 0.70 4.19 -10.50
C VAL A 563 0.32 2.73 -10.26
N ILE A 564 -0.75 2.28 -10.94
CA ILE A 564 -1.09 0.85 -11.00
C ILE A 564 -0.17 0.11 -11.97
N PRO A 565 0.34 -1.09 -11.60
CA PRO A 565 1.32 -1.81 -12.42
C PRO A 565 0.72 -2.57 -13.60
N LEU A 566 -0.52 -3.03 -13.49
CA LEU A 566 -1.23 -3.82 -14.49
C LEU A 566 -2.60 -3.19 -14.81
N SER A 567 -3.06 -3.35 -16.05
CA SER A 567 -4.39 -2.90 -16.43
C SER A 567 -5.47 -3.67 -15.68
N LEU A 568 -6.52 -2.96 -15.25
CA LEU A 568 -7.68 -3.51 -14.56
C LEU A 568 -8.90 -3.45 -15.47
N GLY A 569 -9.73 -4.49 -15.44
CA GLY A 569 -10.92 -4.54 -16.28
C GLY A 569 -11.83 -5.71 -15.94
N ILE A 570 -12.83 -5.95 -16.79
CA ILE A 570 -13.78 -7.04 -16.62
C ILE A 570 -13.78 -7.98 -17.83
N GLU A 571 -14.31 -9.18 -17.60
CA GLU A 571 -14.60 -10.14 -18.66
C GLU A 571 -15.89 -9.74 -19.40
N CYS A 572 -15.82 -9.74 -20.72
CA CYS A 572 -16.95 -9.59 -21.61
C CYS A 572 -17.22 -10.90 -22.36
N GLU A 573 -18.28 -10.90 -23.19
CA GLU A 573 -18.65 -12.06 -24.02
C GLU A 573 -17.46 -12.60 -24.80
N GLY A 574 -17.30 -13.93 -24.83
CA GLY A 574 -16.20 -14.61 -25.50
C GLY A 574 -14.87 -14.52 -24.75
N LYS A 575 -14.89 -14.26 -23.44
CA LYS A 575 -13.71 -14.07 -22.58
C LYS A 575 -12.83 -12.88 -23.00
N ALA A 576 -13.42 -11.89 -23.65
CA ALA A 576 -12.70 -10.68 -24.02
C ALA A 576 -12.41 -9.82 -22.76
N PHE A 577 -11.19 -9.32 -22.64
CA PHE A 577 -10.79 -8.42 -21.55
C PHE A 577 -11.07 -6.96 -21.92
N ALA A 578 -12.06 -6.36 -21.26
CA ALA A 578 -12.38 -4.93 -21.39
C ALA A 578 -11.58 -4.14 -20.34
N LYS A 579 -10.53 -3.44 -20.77
CA LYS A 579 -9.70 -2.61 -19.90
C LYS A 579 -10.45 -1.35 -19.48
N VAL A 580 -10.71 -1.18 -18.18
CA VAL A 580 -11.34 0.01 -17.59
C VAL A 580 -10.28 0.99 -17.08
N VAL A 581 -9.24 0.48 -16.41
CA VAL A 581 -8.11 1.29 -15.92
C VAL A 581 -6.82 0.76 -16.57
N PRO A 582 -6.21 1.51 -17.49
CA PRO A 582 -4.94 1.12 -18.09
C PRO A 582 -3.79 1.10 -17.05
N ARG A 583 -2.81 0.23 -17.24
CA ARG A 583 -1.56 0.26 -16.46
C ARG A 583 -0.91 1.64 -16.52
N ASN A 584 -0.10 1.96 -15.55
CA ASN A 584 0.55 3.27 -15.38
C ASN A 584 -0.45 4.43 -15.18
N THR A 585 -1.71 4.15 -14.78
CA THR A 585 -2.65 5.19 -14.35
C THR A 585 -2.28 5.64 -12.94
N PRO A 586 -2.12 6.96 -12.68
CA PRO A 586 -1.82 7.49 -11.35
C PRO A 586 -2.89 7.13 -10.32
N VAL A 587 -2.46 6.84 -9.09
CA VAL A 587 -3.35 6.58 -7.95
C VAL A 587 -3.28 7.73 -6.93
N PRO A 588 -4.40 8.06 -6.25
CA PRO A 588 -5.72 7.42 -6.34
C PRO A 588 -6.45 7.77 -7.63
N CYS A 589 -7.22 6.83 -8.15
CA CYS A 589 -8.01 7.08 -9.36
C CYS A 589 -9.42 6.47 -9.29
N LYS A 590 -10.32 7.06 -10.05
CA LYS A 590 -11.69 6.55 -10.26
C LYS A 590 -11.98 6.58 -11.75
N LYS A 591 -12.29 5.41 -12.32
CA LYS A 591 -12.63 5.25 -13.73
C LYS A 591 -13.97 4.55 -13.87
N LYS A 592 -14.75 4.98 -14.84
CA LYS A 592 -16.07 4.44 -15.15
C LYS A 592 -16.14 4.05 -16.61
N GLN A 593 -16.77 2.91 -16.88
CA GLN A 593 -17.11 2.46 -18.23
C GLN A 593 -18.51 1.89 -18.25
N GLU A 594 -19.27 2.16 -19.32
CA GLU A 594 -20.63 1.65 -19.54
C GLU A 594 -20.56 0.30 -20.25
N PHE A 595 -21.35 -0.65 -19.76
CA PHE A 595 -21.53 -1.99 -20.30
C PHE A 595 -23.03 -2.28 -20.48
N SER A 596 -23.36 -3.40 -21.11
CA SER A 596 -24.74 -3.81 -21.35
C SER A 596 -24.93 -5.32 -21.21
N THR A 597 -26.19 -5.78 -21.25
CA THR A 597 -26.55 -7.19 -21.25
C THR A 597 -26.29 -7.84 -22.59
N VAL A 598 -26.01 -9.16 -22.58
CA VAL A 598 -25.74 -9.97 -23.78
C VAL A 598 -26.97 -10.79 -24.22
N GLN A 599 -28.00 -10.88 -23.37
CA GLN A 599 -29.26 -11.62 -23.66
C GLN A 599 -30.47 -10.72 -23.48
N ASP A 600 -31.53 -11.00 -24.26
CA ASP A 600 -32.81 -10.32 -24.11
C ASP A 600 -33.42 -10.60 -22.73
N TYR A 601 -33.88 -9.54 -22.07
CA TYR A 601 -34.55 -9.59 -20.78
C TYR A 601 -33.69 -10.17 -19.62
N GLN A 602 -32.39 -10.10 -19.74
CA GLN A 602 -31.42 -10.51 -18.69
C GLN A 602 -31.57 -9.58 -17.48
N GLN A 603 -31.77 -10.16 -16.28
CA GLN A 603 -31.97 -9.41 -15.04
C GLN A 603 -30.82 -9.51 -14.04
N GLU A 604 -29.81 -10.31 -14.36
CA GLU A 604 -28.62 -10.51 -13.55
C GLU A 604 -27.37 -10.59 -14.43
N ILE A 605 -26.24 -10.07 -13.94
CA ILE A 605 -24.93 -10.14 -14.62
C ILE A 605 -23.88 -10.53 -13.60
N ASP A 606 -23.06 -11.53 -13.94
CA ASP A 606 -21.83 -11.86 -13.22
C ASP A 606 -20.73 -10.93 -13.71
N VAL A 607 -20.19 -10.11 -12.82
CA VAL A 607 -19.06 -9.21 -13.10
C VAL A 607 -17.78 -9.88 -12.60
N ARG A 608 -16.95 -10.33 -13.52
CA ARG A 608 -15.66 -10.94 -13.23
C ARG A 608 -14.54 -9.94 -13.48
N ILE A 609 -13.76 -9.65 -12.47
CA ILE A 609 -12.73 -8.60 -12.45
C ILE A 609 -11.37 -9.23 -12.64
N PHE A 610 -10.60 -8.70 -13.58
CA PHE A 610 -9.27 -9.20 -13.93
C PHE A 610 -8.23 -8.08 -13.90
N GLU A 611 -6.98 -8.48 -13.68
CA GLU A 611 -5.80 -7.67 -13.95
C GLU A 611 -4.88 -8.37 -14.96
N GLY A 612 -4.23 -7.60 -15.82
CA GLY A 612 -3.29 -8.11 -16.81
C GLY A 612 -3.32 -7.36 -18.13
N GLU A 613 -2.54 -7.86 -19.10
CA GLU A 613 -2.35 -7.21 -20.39
C GLU A 613 -2.86 -8.02 -21.59
N ARG A 614 -3.27 -9.27 -21.37
CA ARG A 614 -3.81 -10.12 -22.43
C ARG A 614 -5.20 -9.66 -22.85
N SER A 615 -5.51 -9.76 -24.14
CA SER A 615 -6.85 -9.46 -24.67
C SER A 615 -7.91 -10.50 -24.30
N ASN A 616 -7.50 -11.70 -23.90
CA ASN A 616 -8.34 -12.78 -23.39
C ASN A 616 -8.10 -12.96 -21.88
N THR A 617 -9.18 -13.13 -21.12
CA THR A 617 -9.14 -13.25 -19.66
C THR A 617 -8.50 -14.55 -19.17
N ASP A 618 -8.44 -15.62 -19.99
CA ASP A 618 -7.71 -16.85 -19.64
C ASP A 618 -6.21 -16.63 -19.37
N GLY A 619 -5.64 -15.56 -19.91
CA GLY A 619 -4.24 -15.18 -19.72
C GLY A 619 -4.03 -14.05 -18.71
N ASN A 620 -5.07 -13.62 -18.02
CA ASN A 620 -5.05 -12.56 -17.01
C ASN A 620 -5.39 -13.13 -15.63
N HIS A 621 -5.01 -12.44 -14.58
CA HIS A 621 -5.28 -12.86 -13.20
C HIS A 621 -6.69 -12.41 -12.76
N LEU A 622 -7.49 -13.35 -12.24
CA LEU A 622 -8.82 -13.08 -11.69
C LEU A 622 -8.69 -12.49 -10.29
N LEU A 623 -9.16 -11.26 -10.10
CA LEU A 623 -9.16 -10.58 -8.81
C LEU A 623 -10.39 -10.89 -7.96
N GLY A 624 -11.52 -11.20 -8.60
CA GLY A 624 -12.77 -11.51 -7.92
C GLY A 624 -13.97 -11.44 -8.85
N GLU A 625 -15.11 -11.88 -8.33
CA GLU A 625 -16.39 -11.88 -9.08
C GLU A 625 -17.54 -11.51 -8.16
N PHE A 626 -18.57 -10.91 -8.74
CA PHE A 626 -19.82 -10.59 -8.05
C PHE A 626 -20.98 -10.50 -9.03
N GLN A 627 -22.18 -10.61 -8.51
CA GLN A 627 -23.41 -10.55 -9.30
C GLN A 627 -24.17 -9.25 -9.00
N ILE A 628 -24.65 -8.59 -10.05
CA ILE A 628 -25.63 -7.51 -9.94
C ILE A 628 -26.98 -8.07 -10.38
N GLU A 629 -27.98 -7.92 -9.53
CA GLU A 629 -29.37 -8.35 -9.75
C GLU A 629 -30.31 -7.16 -9.90
N GLY A 630 -31.49 -7.38 -10.49
CA GLY A 630 -32.49 -6.33 -10.63
C GLY A 630 -32.22 -5.32 -11.75
N ILE A 631 -31.51 -5.76 -12.78
CA ILE A 631 -31.23 -4.97 -13.99
C ILE A 631 -32.54 -4.71 -14.75
N GLU A 632 -32.59 -3.58 -15.45
CA GLU A 632 -33.68 -3.21 -16.31
C GLU A 632 -34.04 -4.33 -17.31
N ARG A 633 -35.33 -4.72 -17.35
CA ARG A 633 -35.82 -5.76 -18.25
C ARG A 633 -36.04 -5.21 -19.65
N ALA A 634 -35.01 -5.22 -20.48
CA ALA A 634 -34.98 -4.71 -21.84
C ALA A 634 -34.31 -5.71 -22.80
N LYS A 635 -34.19 -5.39 -24.08
CA LYS A 635 -33.46 -6.22 -25.04
C LYS A 635 -31.97 -6.15 -24.81
N ALA A 636 -31.25 -7.16 -25.27
CA ALA A 636 -29.81 -7.20 -25.26
C ALA A 636 -29.21 -5.91 -25.84
N GLY A 637 -28.24 -5.33 -25.17
CA GLY A 637 -27.59 -4.08 -25.56
C GLY A 637 -28.33 -2.79 -25.16
N GLU A 638 -29.58 -2.84 -24.65
CA GLU A 638 -30.31 -1.66 -24.21
C GLU A 638 -30.00 -1.24 -22.76
N PRO A 639 -29.94 -2.17 -21.76
CA PRO A 639 -29.63 -1.80 -20.40
C PRO A 639 -28.24 -1.16 -20.29
N LYS A 640 -28.09 -0.15 -19.45
CA LYS A 640 -26.87 0.59 -19.24
C LYS A 640 -26.33 0.37 -17.85
N ILE A 641 -25.24 -0.38 -17.76
CA ILE A 641 -24.59 -0.75 -16.53
C ILE A 641 -23.27 0.03 -16.41
N ASP A 642 -23.21 0.93 -15.46
CA ASP A 642 -21.98 1.61 -15.09
C ASP A 642 -21.10 0.70 -14.24
N VAL A 643 -19.89 0.36 -14.72
CA VAL A 643 -18.89 -0.32 -13.91
C VAL A 643 -17.81 0.70 -13.54
N ILE A 644 -17.64 0.90 -12.23
CA ILE A 644 -16.79 1.92 -11.66
C ILE A 644 -15.64 1.25 -10.90
N PHE A 645 -14.41 1.59 -11.28
CA PHE A 645 -13.19 1.15 -10.61
C PHE A 645 -12.63 2.30 -9.79
N GLU A 646 -12.44 2.08 -8.49
CA GLU A 646 -11.81 3.02 -7.56
C GLU A 646 -10.55 2.37 -6.98
N VAL A 647 -9.39 2.98 -7.25
CA VAL A 647 -8.12 2.54 -6.67
C VAL A 647 -7.64 3.61 -5.70
N ASN A 648 -7.39 3.23 -4.44
CA ASN A 648 -6.95 4.16 -3.40
C ASN A 648 -5.43 4.38 -3.41
N THR A 649 -4.94 5.21 -2.49
CA THR A 649 -3.50 5.52 -2.36
C THR A 649 -2.62 4.33 -1.95
N ASN A 650 -3.20 3.23 -1.49
CA ASN A 650 -2.50 1.98 -1.18
C ASN A 650 -2.47 1.01 -2.37
N GLY A 651 -3.04 1.41 -3.52
CA GLY A 651 -3.20 0.54 -4.68
C GLY A 651 -4.34 -0.48 -4.52
N LEU A 652 -5.21 -0.34 -3.52
CA LEU A 652 -6.31 -1.26 -3.26
C LEU A 652 -7.55 -0.90 -4.09
N LEU A 653 -8.10 -1.89 -4.77
CA LEU A 653 -9.21 -1.77 -5.70
C LEU A 653 -10.57 -1.97 -5.02
N THR A 654 -11.54 -1.16 -5.44
CA THR A 654 -12.98 -1.36 -5.20
C THR A 654 -13.70 -1.25 -6.55
N VAL A 655 -14.61 -2.19 -6.84
CA VAL A 655 -15.41 -2.17 -8.07
C VAL A 655 -16.87 -2.11 -7.73
N ILE A 656 -17.61 -1.24 -8.41
CA ILE A 656 -19.04 -1.01 -8.21
C ILE A 656 -19.71 -1.17 -9.59
N ALA A 657 -20.74 -2.03 -9.68
CA ALA A 657 -21.61 -2.07 -10.85
C ALA A 657 -22.97 -1.48 -10.49
N ARG A 658 -23.51 -0.63 -11.36
CA ARG A 658 -24.80 0.06 -11.16
C ARG A 658 -25.60 0.14 -12.45
N ASP A 659 -26.84 -0.29 -12.41
CA ASP A 659 -27.82 -0.04 -13.47
C ASP A 659 -28.28 1.43 -13.42
N GLN A 660 -28.22 2.13 -14.57
CA GLN A 660 -28.55 3.56 -14.64
C GLN A 660 -30.06 3.83 -14.52
N VAL A 661 -30.92 2.87 -14.85
CA VAL A 661 -32.39 3.02 -14.90
C VAL A 661 -33.03 2.55 -13.60
N THR A 662 -32.77 1.32 -13.19
CA THR A 662 -33.35 0.76 -11.96
C THR A 662 -32.65 1.28 -10.69
N GLY A 663 -31.42 1.74 -10.81
CA GLY A 663 -30.58 2.10 -9.68
C GLY A 663 -30.08 0.89 -8.89
N ALA A 664 -30.35 -0.33 -9.37
CA ALA A 664 -29.77 -1.54 -8.79
C ALA A 664 -28.25 -1.43 -8.77
N GLN A 665 -27.65 -1.74 -7.64
CA GLN A 665 -26.22 -1.61 -7.43
C GLN A 665 -25.71 -2.82 -6.68
N ALA A 666 -24.61 -3.37 -7.17
CA ALA A 666 -23.77 -4.29 -6.40
C ALA A 666 -22.37 -3.69 -6.33
N ASP A 667 -21.76 -3.75 -5.18
CA ASP A 667 -20.37 -3.40 -4.99
C ASP A 667 -19.60 -4.61 -4.46
N VAL A 668 -18.43 -4.79 -5.00
CA VAL A 668 -17.39 -5.58 -4.37
C VAL A 668 -16.34 -4.61 -3.90
N LYS A 669 -16.36 -4.36 -2.63
CA LYS A 669 -15.09 -4.31 -1.91
C LYS A 669 -14.57 -5.73 -1.97
N LEU A 670 -13.92 -6.19 -3.04
CA LEU A 670 -13.47 -7.56 -3.26
C LEU A 670 -13.70 -8.51 -2.04
N GLN A 671 -14.98 -8.65 -1.63
CA GLN A 671 -15.39 -9.26 -0.36
C GLN A 671 -15.58 -10.77 -0.51
N HIS A 672 -15.62 -11.27 -1.76
CA HIS A 672 -15.75 -12.69 -2.06
C HIS A 672 -14.48 -13.32 -2.63
N ASP A 673 -13.31 -12.81 -2.24
CA ASP A 673 -12.11 -13.62 -2.31
C ASP A 673 -12.31 -14.79 -1.32
N ARG A 674 -12.62 -15.98 -1.83
CA ARG A 674 -12.66 -17.21 -1.03
C ARG A 674 -11.29 -17.33 -0.36
N GLY A 675 -11.22 -16.99 0.94
CA GLY A 675 -9.98 -17.01 1.71
C GLY A 675 -9.42 -15.65 2.16
N ARG A 676 -10.16 -14.55 2.00
CA ARG A 676 -9.84 -13.32 2.73
C ARG A 676 -10.02 -13.57 4.22
N LEU A 677 -9.04 -13.14 5.02
CA LEU A 677 -9.18 -13.13 6.47
C LEU A 677 -10.34 -12.21 6.86
N SER A 678 -11.30 -12.75 7.59
CA SER A 678 -12.38 -11.94 8.16
C SER A 678 -11.81 -11.05 9.27
N PRO A 679 -12.48 -9.96 9.67
CA PRO A 679 -12.10 -9.19 10.86
C PRO A 679 -11.94 -10.08 12.10
N GLU A 680 -12.81 -11.09 12.24
CA GLU A 680 -12.78 -12.08 13.32
C GLU A 680 -11.55 -12.99 13.21
N ASP A 681 -11.16 -13.40 12.00
CA ASP A 681 -9.92 -14.16 11.76
C ASP A 681 -8.68 -13.33 12.11
N ILE A 682 -8.65 -12.07 11.69
CA ILE A 682 -7.56 -11.14 12.04
C ILE A 682 -7.49 -10.96 13.55
N GLU A 683 -8.62 -10.75 14.24
CA GLU A 683 -8.68 -10.62 15.70
C GLU A 683 -8.17 -11.89 16.39
N ARG A 684 -8.57 -13.06 15.93
CA ARG A 684 -8.08 -14.35 16.44
C ARG A 684 -6.58 -14.51 16.22
N MET A 685 -6.08 -14.23 15.01
CA MET A 685 -4.65 -14.30 14.69
C MET A 685 -3.82 -13.27 15.47
N CYS A 686 -4.37 -12.08 15.74
CA CYS A 686 -3.73 -11.11 16.62
C CYS A 686 -3.62 -11.65 18.06
N ALA A 687 -4.66 -12.31 18.59
CA ALA A 687 -4.63 -12.92 19.91
C ALA A 687 -3.65 -14.10 19.99
N GLU A 688 -3.57 -14.92 18.94
CA GLU A 688 -2.59 -16.01 18.83
C GLU A 688 -1.15 -15.46 18.77
N ALA A 689 -0.90 -14.40 18.01
CA ALA A 689 0.41 -13.74 17.92
C ALA A 689 0.82 -13.14 19.26
N GLU A 690 -0.10 -12.50 19.99
CA GLU A 690 0.14 -11.95 21.33
C GLU A 690 0.45 -13.04 22.36
N ALA A 691 -0.25 -14.20 22.29
CA ALA A 691 0.03 -15.34 23.16
C ALA A 691 1.45 -15.90 22.90
N MET A 692 1.82 -16.12 21.64
CA MET A 692 3.17 -16.57 21.26
C MET A 692 4.24 -15.59 21.72
N ARG A 693 4.01 -14.26 21.56
CA ARG A 693 4.94 -13.24 22.04
C ARG A 693 5.17 -13.33 23.54
N THR A 694 4.11 -13.54 24.29
CA THR A 694 4.17 -13.66 25.75
C THR A 694 4.96 -14.92 26.17
N GLU A 695 4.81 -16.02 25.44
CA GLU A 695 5.59 -17.24 25.64
C GLU A 695 7.07 -17.04 25.31
N ASP A 696 7.39 -16.41 24.18
CA ASP A 696 8.77 -16.07 23.77
C ASP A 696 9.46 -15.19 24.84
N GLU A 697 8.79 -14.13 25.32
CA GLU A 697 9.34 -13.24 26.35
C GLU A 697 9.53 -13.93 27.70
N ARG A 698 8.72 -14.95 28.00
CA ARG A 698 8.91 -15.78 29.21
C ARG A 698 10.13 -16.67 29.04
N ALA A 699 10.25 -17.35 27.90
CA ALA A 699 11.38 -18.21 27.60
C ALA A 699 12.73 -17.43 27.58
N GLU A 700 12.74 -16.23 26.98
CA GLU A 700 13.93 -15.34 27.02
C GLU A 700 14.33 -15.00 28.47
N ARG A 701 13.35 -14.66 29.34
CA ARG A 701 13.63 -14.34 30.75
C ARG A 701 14.12 -15.54 31.56
N GLU A 702 13.56 -16.73 31.33
CA GLU A 702 13.98 -17.96 31.99
C GLU A 702 15.38 -18.37 31.55
N ASN A 703 15.73 -18.23 30.28
CA ASN A 703 17.06 -18.48 29.74
C ASN A 703 18.11 -17.50 30.29
N LEU A 704 17.77 -16.20 30.37
CA LEU A 704 18.66 -15.20 30.96
C LEU A 704 18.94 -15.51 32.44
N ALA A 705 17.88 -15.82 33.20
CA ALA A 705 18.00 -16.18 34.62
C ALA A 705 18.71 -17.53 34.84
N ALA A 706 18.74 -18.43 33.85
CA ALA A 706 19.51 -19.66 33.91
C ALA A 706 21.01 -19.41 33.65
N MET A 707 21.33 -18.51 32.68
CA MET A 707 22.70 -18.08 32.43
C MET A 707 23.31 -17.35 33.63
N GLU A 708 22.58 -16.43 34.27
CA GLU A 708 23.02 -15.74 35.48
C GLU A 708 23.27 -16.69 36.66
N ARG A 709 22.50 -17.79 36.79
CA ARG A 709 22.72 -18.81 37.82
C ARG A 709 23.89 -19.74 37.49
N GLY A 710 24.18 -20.00 36.21
CA GLY A 710 25.30 -20.84 35.79
C GLY A 710 26.68 -20.19 36.03
N ASP A 711 26.75 -18.86 36.02
CA ASP A 711 27.97 -18.11 36.33
C ASP A 711 28.27 -18.03 37.82
N GLU A 712 27.28 -18.31 38.72
CA GLU A 712 27.50 -18.39 40.18
C GLU A 712 28.05 -19.76 40.65
N ASP A 713 27.82 -20.84 39.87
CA ASP A 713 28.30 -22.18 40.23
C ASP A 713 29.72 -22.47 39.72
N ASP A 714 30.31 -21.64 38.81
CA ASP A 714 31.66 -21.76 38.25
C ASP A 714 32.69 -20.80 38.92
N MET A 715 32.36 -20.05 40.01
CA MET A 715 33.25 -19.28 40.82
C MET A 715 33.41 -19.90 42.25
#